data_f5efcaddcc72bd69cf9b38e664a673cc
#
_entry.id   f5efcaddcc72bd69cf9b38e664a673cc
#
_cell.length_a   1.000
_cell.length_b   1.000
_cell.length_c   1.000
_cell.angle_alpha   90.00
_cell.angle_beta   90.00
_cell.angle_gamma   90.00
#
_symmetry.space_group_name_H-M   'P 1'
#
loop_
_entity.id
_entity.type
_entity.pdbx_description
1 polymer ?
#
loop_
_entity_poly.entity_id
_entity_poly.type
_entity_poly.pdbx_seq_one_letter_code
_entity_poly.pdbx_strand_id
1 'polypeptide(L)'
;MRLLVLTAIGLMSAIPHFAAGEARSEAIGNWAFYAGDAGGSRYSPLDQINKTNVVELKPAWELHTGDVSDGSDGRPKSEFETTPIVVAGTMFLSTPFNRVLAVDPETGKEKWSFDPKIDLREHYSEGLVNRGVTFWSDPGVTDGPCRQRIFLATIDARLFALDALTGHPCSDFGIGGQIDLKAGIANIKRGGEYEETSAPAVIDDLVIVGSSIADNDRVDSPDGAVRAFDAKTGKLRWSWHPIPENLAPTGAGNVWSTISVDAQRGMVFLPTGSASPDYHGFKRPGDNKWANSVVALSARTGELVWGFQLVHHDLWDYDTAAQPVLGVLRREGSETPVVIQGNKTGNLFVLNRETGKPVFGVEERPVPRSDTEGEDASPTQPFPLLPPPLAPLQLTTNNAWGINPEEREACRVKMEKLKSEGIFTAPSVQGTIAFPGNLGGMNWSSGAFDQSRQLFVTNINNLPMEVHLIPRDQYKPVEKAAQQGTLRAEVSPQHGTPYGMSREVLHSPLGLPCSPPPWGELIAIDLSKGSIRWRVPLGTTADMVKDPAHVIPGTPNLGGPIVTAGGLTFIASAMDNYLRAFDTETGQELWKGRLPAGGQAMPMTYLAGQNGKQFVVIAAGGHGKLGTKLGDSVIAYSLP
;
A
#
# COMPACT_ATOMS: atom_id res chain seq x y z
N MET A 1 -34.93 31.99 64.97
CA MET A 1 -34.16 30.95 64.35
C MET A 1 -35.02 30.29 63.27
N ARG A 2 -34.96 30.79 62.02
CA ARG A 2 -35.75 30.27 60.89
C ARG A 2 -34.84 29.54 59.95
N LEU A 3 -35.10 28.27 59.73
CA LEU A 3 -34.40 27.38 58.82
C LEU A 3 -34.89 27.63 57.40
N LEU A 4 -34.01 28.03 56.46
CA LEU A 4 -34.29 28.07 55.02
C LEU A 4 -33.91 26.72 54.39
N VAL A 5 -34.91 26.09 53.76
CA VAL A 5 -34.73 24.92 52.92
C VAL A 5 -34.59 25.43 51.47
N LEU A 6 -33.41 25.21 50.87
CA LEU A 6 -33.19 25.43 49.43
C LEU A 6 -33.50 24.14 48.65
N THR A 7 -34.54 24.21 47.84
CA THR A 7 -34.89 23.16 46.85
C THR A 7 -34.10 23.40 45.58
N ALA A 8 -33.20 22.51 45.22
CA ALA A 8 -32.49 22.49 43.93
C ALA A 8 -33.38 21.80 42.88
N ILE A 9 -33.80 22.57 41.88
CA ILE A 9 -34.49 22.05 40.69
C ILE A 9 -33.40 21.65 39.69
N GLY A 10 -33.23 20.34 39.48
CA GLY A 10 -32.37 19.79 38.41
C GLY A 10 -33.09 19.89 37.06
N LEU A 11 -32.56 20.70 36.14
CA LEU A 11 -32.91 20.62 34.73
C LEU A 11 -32.24 19.37 34.11
N MET A 12 -33.04 18.34 33.86
CA MET A 12 -32.63 17.26 32.94
C MET A 12 -32.78 17.77 31.51
N SER A 13 -31.67 18.03 30.84
CA SER A 13 -31.66 18.24 29.38
C SER A 13 -31.87 16.90 28.67
N ALA A 14 -33.01 16.73 28.04
CA ALA A 14 -33.31 15.62 27.14
C ALA A 14 -32.44 15.76 25.87
N ILE A 15 -31.47 14.88 25.72
CA ILE A 15 -30.73 14.72 24.46
C ILE A 15 -31.62 13.89 23.52
N PRO A 16 -31.92 14.34 22.32
CA PRO A 16 -32.72 13.56 21.39
C PRO A 16 -31.97 12.35 20.89
N HIS A 17 -32.44 11.16 21.21
CA HIS A 17 -31.88 9.84 20.83
C HIS A 17 -32.31 9.37 19.44
N PHE A 18 -32.76 10.24 18.52
CA PHE A 18 -33.35 9.83 17.24
C PHE A 18 -32.46 9.97 16.00
N ALA A 19 -31.21 10.47 16.11
CA ALA A 19 -30.32 10.61 14.95
C ALA A 19 -29.24 9.48 14.79
N ALA A 20 -29.07 8.65 15.80
CA ALA A 20 -27.99 7.64 15.80
C ALA A 20 -28.35 6.32 15.09
N GLY A 21 -29.62 6.04 14.88
CA GLY A 21 -30.09 4.77 14.28
C GLY A 21 -30.06 4.79 12.75
N GLU A 22 -30.48 5.88 12.13
CA GLU A 22 -30.51 6.00 10.65
C GLU A 22 -29.09 6.21 10.09
N ALA A 23 -28.27 7.03 10.73
CA ALA A 23 -26.86 7.20 10.35
C ALA A 23 -26.05 5.89 10.49
N ARG A 24 -26.42 5.00 11.41
CA ARG A 24 -25.79 3.67 11.57
C ARG A 24 -26.20 2.68 10.48
N SER A 25 -27.43 2.73 9.96
CA SER A 25 -27.89 1.83 8.91
C SER A 25 -27.32 2.21 7.53
N GLU A 26 -27.18 3.51 7.23
CA GLU A 26 -26.50 3.99 6.01
C GLU A 26 -25.00 3.69 6.03
N ALA A 27 -24.35 3.71 7.20
CA ALA A 27 -22.93 3.38 7.32
C ALA A 27 -22.61 1.89 7.10
N ILE A 28 -23.54 0.99 7.42
CA ILE A 28 -23.30 -0.47 7.38
C ILE A 28 -23.18 -1.00 5.95
N GLY A 29 -23.83 -0.38 4.96
CA GLY A 29 -23.81 -0.81 3.56
C GLY A 29 -22.77 -0.15 2.67
N ASN A 30 -22.03 0.83 3.18
CA ASN A 30 -21.08 1.64 2.45
C ASN A 30 -19.63 1.13 2.59
N TRP A 31 -18.80 1.46 1.59
CA TRP A 31 -17.34 1.32 1.62
C TRP A 31 -16.76 2.73 1.43
N ALA A 32 -16.82 3.54 2.48
CA ALA A 32 -16.67 5.00 2.38
C ALA A 32 -15.20 5.47 2.27
N PHE A 33 -14.23 4.62 2.58
CA PHE A 33 -12.80 4.89 2.54
C PHE A 33 -12.09 3.86 1.67
N TYR A 34 -10.91 4.20 1.20
CA TYR A 34 -10.06 3.30 0.39
C TYR A 34 -9.96 1.88 0.98
N ALA A 35 -9.78 1.76 2.28
CA ALA A 35 -9.64 0.49 2.98
C ALA A 35 -10.88 0.11 3.83
N GLY A 36 -12.07 0.53 3.44
CA GLY A 36 -13.35 0.28 4.11
C GLY A 36 -13.65 1.27 5.22
N ASP A 37 -12.69 1.53 6.09
CA ASP A 37 -12.74 2.54 7.14
C ASP A 37 -11.49 3.42 7.16
N ALA A 38 -11.54 4.50 7.92
CA ALA A 38 -10.43 5.47 8.02
C ALA A 38 -9.18 4.86 8.70
N GLY A 39 -9.34 3.84 9.51
CA GLY A 39 -8.27 3.13 10.21
C GLY A 39 -7.59 2.03 9.38
N GLY A 40 -8.08 1.77 8.18
CA GLY A 40 -7.45 0.83 7.26
C GLY A 40 -7.71 -0.65 7.57
N SER A 41 -8.82 -0.99 8.25
CA SER A 41 -9.07 -2.38 8.70
C SER A 41 -9.32 -3.37 7.57
N ARG A 42 -9.78 -2.92 6.41
CA ARG A 42 -10.21 -3.78 5.28
C ARG A 42 -11.23 -4.84 5.69
N TYR A 43 -12.02 -4.52 6.70
CA TYR A 43 -13.08 -5.36 7.22
C TYR A 43 -14.44 -4.84 6.79
N SER A 44 -15.33 -5.74 6.37
CA SER A 44 -16.73 -5.45 6.13
C SER A 44 -17.63 -6.20 7.12
N PRO A 45 -18.60 -5.54 7.74
CA PRO A 45 -19.60 -6.20 8.59
C PRO A 45 -20.67 -6.98 7.79
N LEU A 46 -20.59 -6.99 6.46
CA LEU A 46 -21.55 -7.68 5.59
C LEU A 46 -21.34 -9.19 5.62
N ASP A 47 -22.43 -9.95 5.61
CA ASP A 47 -22.46 -11.41 5.72
C ASP A 47 -23.46 -12.11 4.78
N GLN A 48 -24.15 -11.38 3.90
CA GLN A 48 -25.05 -12.00 2.90
C GLN A 48 -24.28 -13.00 2.04
N ILE A 49 -23.06 -12.62 1.60
CA ILE A 49 -22.11 -13.53 0.96
C ILE A 49 -21.26 -14.15 2.08
N ASN A 50 -21.34 -15.48 2.22
CA ASN A 50 -20.71 -16.21 3.32
C ASN A 50 -20.18 -17.58 2.85
N LYS A 51 -19.58 -18.33 3.78
CA LYS A 51 -18.94 -19.62 3.47
C LYS A 51 -19.86 -20.65 2.81
N THR A 52 -21.17 -20.58 3.02
CA THR A 52 -22.12 -21.59 2.50
C THR A 52 -22.62 -21.29 1.09
N ASN A 53 -22.61 -20.01 0.67
CA ASN A 53 -23.18 -19.57 -0.61
C ASN A 53 -22.18 -18.92 -1.58
N VAL A 54 -20.94 -18.69 -1.15
CA VAL A 54 -19.91 -18.02 -1.98
C VAL A 54 -19.66 -18.74 -3.31
N VAL A 55 -19.89 -20.05 -3.38
CA VAL A 55 -19.78 -20.86 -4.61
C VAL A 55 -20.76 -20.44 -5.70
N GLU A 56 -21.83 -19.73 -5.34
CA GLU A 56 -22.87 -19.25 -6.25
C GLU A 56 -22.57 -17.88 -6.87
N LEU A 57 -21.48 -17.21 -6.43
CA LEU A 57 -21.09 -15.89 -6.95
C LEU A 57 -20.91 -15.91 -8.46
N LYS A 58 -21.52 -14.90 -9.10
CA LYS A 58 -21.44 -14.67 -10.55
C LYS A 58 -21.14 -13.19 -10.84
N PRO A 59 -20.53 -12.88 -12.00
CA PRO A 59 -20.45 -11.50 -12.46
C PRO A 59 -21.85 -10.90 -12.56
N ALA A 60 -22.04 -9.74 -11.94
CA ALA A 60 -23.28 -8.97 -11.96
C ALA A 60 -23.21 -7.86 -13.02
N TRP A 61 -22.10 -7.17 -13.09
CA TRP A 61 -21.81 -6.17 -14.11
C TRP A 61 -20.30 -6.03 -14.31
N GLU A 62 -19.92 -5.49 -15.47
CA GLU A 62 -18.56 -5.15 -15.85
C GLU A 62 -18.56 -3.74 -16.48
N LEU A 63 -17.61 -2.89 -16.06
CA LEU A 63 -17.35 -1.58 -16.60
C LEU A 63 -15.97 -1.58 -17.26
N HIS A 64 -15.88 -1.04 -18.47
CA HIS A 64 -14.63 -0.77 -19.17
C HIS A 64 -14.29 0.71 -19.08
N THR A 65 -13.13 1.05 -18.50
CA THR A 65 -12.70 2.44 -18.33
C THR A 65 -12.09 3.04 -19.60
N GLY A 66 -11.56 2.21 -20.47
CA GLY A 66 -10.79 2.62 -21.65
C GLY A 66 -9.35 3.03 -21.33
N ASP A 67 -8.93 3.05 -20.07
CA ASP A 67 -7.63 3.55 -19.62
C ASP A 67 -6.63 2.40 -19.44
N VAL A 68 -6.01 2.02 -20.54
CA VAL A 68 -4.96 0.98 -20.57
C VAL A 68 -3.83 1.43 -21.49
N SER A 69 -2.59 1.14 -21.10
CA SER A 69 -1.39 1.32 -21.90
C SER A 69 -0.49 0.11 -21.76
N ASP A 70 -0.13 -0.52 -22.87
CA ASP A 70 0.82 -1.65 -22.92
C ASP A 70 2.26 -1.20 -23.25
N GLY A 71 2.48 0.11 -23.40
CA GLY A 71 3.77 0.70 -23.74
C GLY A 71 4.08 0.74 -25.24
N SER A 72 3.23 0.16 -26.12
CA SER A 72 3.51 0.02 -27.55
C SER A 72 3.50 1.35 -28.32
N ASP A 73 2.83 2.36 -27.79
CA ASP A 73 2.71 3.70 -28.38
C ASP A 73 3.64 4.75 -27.74
N GLY A 74 4.60 4.29 -26.92
CA GLY A 74 5.57 5.14 -26.23
C GLY A 74 5.08 5.78 -24.94
N ARG A 75 3.87 5.44 -24.47
CA ARG A 75 3.41 5.76 -23.11
C ARG A 75 3.98 4.75 -22.11
N PRO A 76 4.18 5.10 -20.83
CA PRO A 76 4.43 4.09 -19.80
C PRO A 76 3.31 3.05 -19.74
N LYS A 77 3.63 1.83 -19.27
CA LYS A 77 2.62 0.81 -19.04
C LYS A 77 1.71 1.20 -17.88
N SER A 78 0.44 0.80 -17.96
CA SER A 78 -0.55 1.06 -16.92
C SER A 78 -0.51 0.02 -15.79
N GLU A 79 -0.90 0.47 -14.59
CA GLU A 79 -1.05 -0.32 -13.37
C GLU A 79 -2.41 0.01 -12.75
N PHE A 80 -3.37 -0.93 -12.81
CA PHE A 80 -4.74 -0.66 -12.36
C PHE A 80 -4.94 -1.14 -10.93
N GLU A 81 -4.49 -0.33 -9.97
CA GLU A 81 -4.43 -0.64 -8.54
C GLU A 81 -5.59 -0.05 -7.72
N THR A 82 -6.55 0.58 -8.36
CA THR A 82 -7.60 1.33 -7.67
C THR A 82 -8.50 0.43 -6.82
N THR A 83 -8.85 0.92 -5.64
CA THR A 83 -9.98 0.42 -4.86
C THR A 83 -11.09 1.46 -4.90
N PRO A 84 -12.27 1.15 -5.46
CA PRO A 84 -13.40 2.06 -5.45
C PRO A 84 -13.88 2.35 -4.03
N ILE A 85 -14.57 3.49 -3.85
CA ILE A 85 -15.35 3.79 -2.64
C ILE A 85 -16.83 3.88 -3.00
N VAL A 86 -17.72 3.53 -2.08
CA VAL A 86 -19.18 3.68 -2.24
C VAL A 86 -19.72 4.55 -1.11
N VAL A 87 -20.24 5.71 -1.48
CA VAL A 87 -20.78 6.71 -0.55
C VAL A 87 -22.04 7.31 -1.15
N ALA A 88 -23.06 7.50 -0.32
CA ALA A 88 -24.31 8.14 -0.72
C ALA A 88 -24.91 7.57 -2.03
N GLY A 89 -24.87 6.24 -2.20
CA GLY A 89 -25.43 5.55 -3.37
C GLY A 89 -24.67 5.77 -4.68
N THR A 90 -23.41 6.21 -4.61
CA THR A 90 -22.53 6.36 -5.78
C THR A 90 -21.19 5.70 -5.51
N MET A 91 -20.71 4.95 -6.49
CA MET A 91 -19.36 4.42 -6.49
C MET A 91 -18.43 5.41 -7.18
N PHE A 92 -17.27 5.68 -6.57
CA PHE A 92 -16.23 6.52 -7.13
C PHE A 92 -14.93 5.73 -7.23
N LEU A 93 -14.23 5.87 -8.34
CA LEU A 93 -12.94 5.23 -8.57
C LEU A 93 -12.04 6.12 -9.42
N SER A 94 -10.73 5.94 -9.27
CA SER A 94 -9.73 6.49 -10.18
C SER A 94 -9.31 5.44 -11.21
N THR A 95 -8.68 5.89 -12.30
CA THR A 95 -8.12 5.02 -13.34
C THR A 95 -6.60 5.16 -13.39
N PRO A 96 -5.87 4.28 -14.11
CA PRO A 96 -4.43 4.46 -14.33
C PRO A 96 -4.07 5.81 -14.99
N PHE A 97 -4.98 6.39 -15.77
CA PHE A 97 -4.80 7.72 -16.38
C PHE A 97 -5.25 8.86 -15.45
N ASN A 98 -5.45 8.54 -14.17
CA ASN A 98 -5.89 9.48 -13.12
C ASN A 98 -7.25 10.12 -13.36
N ARG A 99 -8.08 9.59 -14.27
CA ARG A 99 -9.48 10.03 -14.36
C ARG A 99 -10.27 9.58 -13.14
N VAL A 100 -11.31 10.32 -12.77
CA VAL A 100 -12.31 9.91 -11.77
C VAL A 100 -13.59 9.51 -12.50
N LEU A 101 -14.14 8.36 -12.15
CA LEU A 101 -15.44 7.90 -12.61
C LEU A 101 -16.39 7.84 -11.42
N ALA A 102 -17.61 8.38 -11.58
CA ALA A 102 -18.73 8.14 -10.69
C ALA A 102 -19.69 7.18 -11.37
N VAL A 103 -20.02 6.10 -10.69
CA VAL A 103 -20.72 4.94 -11.25
C VAL A 103 -21.92 4.60 -10.38
N ASP A 104 -22.99 4.15 -11.00
CA ASP A 104 -24.10 3.51 -10.30
C ASP A 104 -23.63 2.16 -9.73
N PRO A 105 -23.65 1.93 -8.41
CA PRO A 105 -23.05 0.73 -7.82
C PRO A 105 -23.86 -0.55 -8.08
N GLU A 106 -25.15 -0.46 -8.46
CA GLU A 106 -25.97 -1.62 -8.77
C GLU A 106 -25.74 -2.13 -10.20
N THR A 107 -25.48 -1.21 -11.14
CA THR A 107 -25.47 -1.51 -12.57
C THR A 107 -24.12 -1.33 -13.28
N GLY A 108 -23.15 -0.68 -12.62
CA GLY A 108 -21.87 -0.32 -13.23
C GLY A 108 -21.96 0.85 -14.23
N LYS A 109 -23.13 1.49 -14.37
CA LYS A 109 -23.33 2.55 -15.36
C LYS A 109 -22.66 3.86 -14.91
N GLU A 110 -21.87 4.47 -15.78
CA GLU A 110 -21.25 5.78 -15.53
C GLU A 110 -22.32 6.85 -15.36
N LYS A 111 -22.19 7.65 -14.27
CA LYS A 111 -22.99 8.85 -13.99
C LYS A 111 -22.29 10.10 -14.52
N TRP A 112 -21.01 10.22 -14.23
CA TRP A 112 -20.13 11.28 -14.75
C TRP A 112 -18.66 10.82 -14.70
N SER A 113 -17.81 11.50 -15.43
CA SER A 113 -16.35 11.32 -15.38
C SER A 113 -15.64 12.67 -15.39
N PHE A 114 -14.46 12.70 -14.77
CA PHE A 114 -13.55 13.84 -14.76
C PHE A 114 -12.17 13.39 -15.24
N ASP A 115 -11.57 14.18 -16.14
CA ASP A 115 -10.24 13.94 -16.69
C ASP A 115 -9.31 15.10 -16.31
N PRO A 116 -8.30 14.87 -15.44
CA PRO A 116 -7.35 15.90 -15.02
C PRO A 116 -6.38 16.32 -16.12
N LYS A 117 -6.37 15.64 -17.28
CA LYS A 117 -5.46 15.91 -18.41
C LYS A 117 -3.98 15.84 -17.98
N ILE A 118 -3.58 14.73 -17.36
CA ILE A 118 -2.15 14.46 -17.13
C ILE A 118 -1.45 14.22 -18.47
N ASP A 119 -0.13 14.50 -18.53
CA ASP A 119 0.67 14.10 -19.69
C ASP A 119 0.97 12.61 -19.63
N LEU A 120 0.28 11.81 -20.44
CA LEU A 120 0.45 10.35 -20.49
C LEU A 120 1.78 9.89 -21.11
N ARG A 121 2.61 10.82 -21.61
CA ARG A 121 3.93 10.52 -22.17
C ARG A 121 5.09 10.95 -21.29
N GLU A 122 4.79 11.68 -20.21
CA GLU A 122 5.80 12.01 -19.19
C GLU A 122 6.36 10.72 -18.56
N HIS A 123 7.64 10.77 -18.24
CA HIS A 123 8.30 9.67 -17.54
C HIS A 123 8.06 9.80 -16.03
N TYR A 124 6.96 9.24 -15.58
CA TYR A 124 6.66 9.09 -14.15
C TYR A 124 7.46 7.93 -13.56
N SER A 125 8.02 8.10 -12.35
CA SER A 125 8.84 7.07 -11.68
C SER A 125 8.01 5.83 -11.36
N GLU A 126 6.74 6.03 -10.99
CA GLU A 126 5.83 4.93 -10.68
C GLU A 126 5.05 4.41 -11.89
N GLY A 127 5.10 5.09 -13.03
CA GLY A 127 4.33 4.75 -14.22
C GLY A 127 2.91 5.33 -14.16
N LEU A 128 2.00 4.79 -14.99
CA LEU A 128 0.60 5.23 -15.03
C LEU A 128 -0.21 4.47 -13.97
N VAL A 129 -0.30 5.04 -12.77
CA VAL A 129 -0.96 4.44 -11.61
C VAL A 129 -1.76 5.46 -10.81
N ASN A 130 -2.86 5.02 -10.21
CA ASN A 130 -3.57 5.73 -9.14
C ASN A 130 -4.40 4.71 -8.34
N ARG A 131 -4.31 4.77 -7.00
CA ARG A 131 -4.91 3.75 -6.12
C ARG A 131 -6.31 4.08 -5.65
N GLY A 132 -6.76 5.34 -5.78
CA GLY A 132 -8.12 5.70 -5.37
C GLY A 132 -8.35 7.18 -5.14
N VAL A 133 -9.57 7.47 -4.74
CA VAL A 133 -10.07 8.80 -4.39
C VAL A 133 -10.63 8.82 -2.97
N THR A 134 -10.85 10.01 -2.43
CA THR A 134 -11.39 10.16 -1.07
C THR A 134 -12.61 11.08 -1.06
N PHE A 135 -13.61 10.67 -0.31
CA PHE A 135 -14.84 11.46 -0.11
C PHE A 135 -14.73 12.33 1.14
N TRP A 136 -15.25 13.55 1.06
CA TRP A 136 -15.41 14.47 2.17
C TRP A 136 -16.76 15.22 2.06
N SER A 137 -17.38 15.52 3.19
CA SER A 137 -18.62 16.32 3.25
C SER A 137 -18.44 17.48 4.22
N ASP A 138 -18.76 18.70 3.79
CA ASP A 138 -18.72 19.89 4.64
C ASP A 138 -19.82 19.80 5.70
N PRO A 139 -19.49 19.68 6.99
CA PRO A 139 -20.48 19.60 8.06
C PRO A 139 -21.19 20.93 8.33
N GLY A 140 -20.62 22.04 7.86
CA GLY A 140 -21.17 23.40 8.03
C GLY A 140 -22.19 23.80 6.98
N VAL A 141 -22.42 22.96 5.95
CA VAL A 141 -23.31 23.24 4.82
C VAL A 141 -24.36 22.14 4.68
N THR A 142 -25.62 22.51 4.62
CA THR A 142 -26.70 21.52 4.50
C THR A 142 -27.04 21.15 3.06
N ASP A 143 -26.79 22.04 2.09
CA ASP A 143 -27.09 21.83 0.67
C ASP A 143 -26.23 22.75 -0.21
N GLY A 144 -26.14 22.44 -1.51
CA GLY A 144 -25.46 23.26 -2.52
C GLY A 144 -24.25 22.59 -3.16
N PRO A 145 -23.70 23.23 -4.21
CA PRO A 145 -22.55 22.70 -4.95
C PRO A 145 -21.31 22.60 -4.04
N CYS A 146 -20.53 21.53 -4.27
CA CYS A 146 -19.30 21.27 -3.53
C CYS A 146 -19.46 21.08 -2.00
N ARG A 147 -20.70 20.86 -1.53
CA ARG A 147 -20.92 20.39 -0.16
C ARG A 147 -20.27 19.03 0.07
N GLN A 148 -20.40 18.14 -0.91
CA GLN A 148 -19.77 16.82 -0.93
C GLN A 148 -18.66 16.83 -2.00
N ARG A 149 -17.46 16.42 -1.62
CA ARG A 149 -16.28 16.48 -2.49
C ARG A 149 -15.62 15.13 -2.65
N ILE A 150 -15.12 14.90 -3.85
CA ILE A 150 -14.16 13.85 -4.15
C ILE A 150 -12.78 14.51 -4.31
N PHE A 151 -11.82 14.07 -3.49
CA PHE A 151 -10.45 14.46 -3.63
C PHE A 151 -9.69 13.44 -4.48
N LEU A 152 -8.98 13.93 -5.49
CA LEU A 152 -8.08 13.18 -6.34
C LEU A 152 -6.70 13.80 -6.25
N ALA A 153 -5.70 13.03 -5.83
CA ALA A 153 -4.29 13.38 -6.00
C ALA A 153 -3.75 12.67 -7.24
N THR A 154 -2.94 13.36 -8.05
CA THR A 154 -2.51 12.87 -9.37
C THR A 154 -1.01 12.67 -9.46
N ILE A 155 -0.59 11.77 -10.38
CA ILE A 155 0.83 11.48 -10.61
C ILE A 155 1.65 12.68 -11.13
N ASP A 156 1.01 13.72 -11.66
CA ASP A 156 1.66 14.99 -12.00
C ASP A 156 1.70 15.99 -10.82
N ALA A 157 1.39 15.50 -9.61
CA ALA A 157 1.43 16.21 -8.33
C ALA A 157 0.45 17.39 -8.24
N ARG A 158 -0.82 17.15 -8.57
CA ARG A 158 -1.94 18.07 -8.30
C ARG A 158 -2.94 17.42 -7.35
N LEU A 159 -3.61 18.21 -6.53
CA LEU A 159 -4.74 17.77 -5.73
C LEU A 159 -6.00 18.50 -6.19
N PHE A 160 -6.98 17.75 -6.65
CA PHE A 160 -8.29 18.25 -7.09
C PHE A 160 -9.35 18.05 -6.02
N ALA A 161 -10.29 19.00 -5.92
CA ALA A 161 -11.55 18.84 -5.23
C ALA A 161 -12.68 18.91 -6.25
N LEU A 162 -13.44 17.82 -6.40
CA LEU A 162 -14.55 17.70 -7.34
C LEU A 162 -15.87 17.63 -6.58
N ASP A 163 -16.90 18.28 -7.09
CA ASP A 163 -18.27 18.10 -6.61
C ASP A 163 -18.70 16.64 -6.82
N ALA A 164 -19.07 15.96 -5.75
CA ALA A 164 -19.38 14.53 -5.80
C ALA A 164 -20.62 14.19 -6.65
N LEU A 165 -21.56 15.14 -6.83
CA LEU A 165 -22.76 14.93 -7.62
C LEU A 165 -22.52 15.12 -9.12
N THR A 166 -21.63 16.06 -9.49
CA THR A 166 -21.51 16.52 -10.88
C THR A 166 -20.15 16.24 -11.51
N GLY A 167 -19.11 15.98 -10.71
CA GLY A 167 -17.72 15.83 -11.17
C GLY A 167 -17.03 17.15 -11.52
N HIS A 168 -17.70 18.30 -11.38
CA HIS A 168 -17.09 19.60 -11.67
C HIS A 168 -16.09 19.99 -10.57
N PRO A 169 -14.94 20.62 -10.94
CA PRO A 169 -14.01 21.16 -9.96
C PRO A 169 -14.65 22.22 -9.06
N CYS A 170 -14.38 22.15 -7.75
CA CYS A 170 -14.89 23.08 -6.75
C CYS A 170 -14.12 24.39 -6.78
N SER A 171 -14.70 25.46 -7.29
CA SER A 171 -14.03 26.75 -7.55
C SER A 171 -13.50 27.45 -6.30
N ASP A 172 -13.97 27.08 -5.12
CA ASP A 172 -13.52 27.58 -3.81
C ASP A 172 -12.26 26.87 -3.29
N PHE A 173 -11.81 25.79 -3.97
CA PHE A 173 -10.60 25.04 -3.62
C PHE A 173 -9.43 25.44 -4.51
N GLY A 174 -8.41 26.05 -3.93
CA GLY A 174 -7.20 26.49 -4.63
C GLY A 174 -7.50 27.43 -5.82
N ILE A 175 -6.92 27.11 -6.97
CA ILE A 175 -7.14 27.83 -8.24
C ILE A 175 -7.89 26.90 -9.20
N GLY A 176 -9.14 27.21 -9.49
CA GLY A 176 -9.96 26.43 -10.41
C GLY A 176 -10.25 25.00 -9.93
N GLY A 177 -10.37 24.80 -8.62
CA GLY A 177 -10.66 23.48 -8.01
C GLY A 177 -9.45 22.59 -7.81
N GLN A 178 -8.23 23.15 -7.87
CA GLN A 178 -7.00 22.38 -7.68
C GLN A 178 -5.90 23.18 -6.98
N ILE A 179 -4.93 22.45 -6.41
CA ILE A 179 -3.66 22.98 -5.91
C ILE A 179 -2.49 22.23 -6.54
N ASP A 180 -1.38 22.93 -6.78
CA ASP A 180 -0.11 22.35 -7.22
C ASP A 180 0.66 21.85 -6.00
N LEU A 181 0.84 20.54 -5.91
CA LEU A 181 1.57 19.90 -4.80
C LEU A 181 3.09 20.01 -4.94
N LYS A 182 3.62 20.47 -6.05
CA LYS A 182 5.05 20.79 -6.20
C LYS A 182 5.42 22.11 -5.52
N ALA A 183 4.44 22.97 -5.33
CA ALA A 183 4.67 24.26 -4.69
C ALA A 183 5.23 24.11 -3.27
N GLY A 184 6.39 24.70 -3.01
CA GLY A 184 7.08 24.64 -1.73
C GLY A 184 7.91 23.38 -1.46
N ILE A 185 7.96 22.44 -2.41
CA ILE A 185 8.85 21.26 -2.33
C ILE A 185 10.20 21.60 -2.94
N ALA A 186 11.26 21.39 -2.16
CA ALA A 186 12.64 21.60 -2.62
C ALA A 186 13.10 20.45 -3.55
N ASN A 187 14.10 20.76 -4.38
CA ASN A 187 14.87 19.80 -5.18
C ASN A 187 14.12 19.07 -6.29
N ILE A 188 12.95 19.50 -6.72
CA ILE A 188 12.32 18.98 -7.93
C ILE A 188 13.10 19.49 -9.14
N LYS A 189 13.70 18.58 -9.94
CA LYS A 189 14.58 18.90 -11.08
C LYS A 189 14.01 18.49 -12.43
N ARG A 190 13.08 17.54 -12.47
CA ARG A 190 12.43 17.06 -13.69
C ARG A 190 10.96 16.73 -13.44
N GLY A 191 10.19 16.56 -14.52
CA GLY A 191 8.86 15.99 -14.45
C GLY A 191 8.89 14.54 -13.93
N GLY A 192 7.79 14.08 -13.35
CA GLY A 192 7.62 12.69 -12.95
C GLY A 192 8.57 12.17 -11.87
N GLU A 193 9.22 13.05 -11.08
CA GLU A 193 10.04 12.63 -9.94
C GLU A 193 9.41 12.92 -8.58
N TYR A 194 8.29 13.64 -8.57
CA TYR A 194 7.44 13.92 -7.42
C TYR A 194 5.99 13.74 -7.84
N GLU A 195 5.32 12.79 -7.27
CA GLU A 195 4.03 12.25 -7.70
C GLU A 195 3.11 12.03 -6.52
N GLU A 196 1.81 11.80 -6.81
CA GLU A 196 0.85 11.26 -5.86
C GLU A 196 0.17 10.03 -6.46
N THR A 197 0.33 8.89 -5.81
CA THR A 197 -0.18 7.61 -6.31
C THR A 197 -1.31 7.02 -5.46
N SER A 198 -1.51 7.56 -4.24
CA SER A 198 -2.46 7.01 -3.26
C SER A 198 -3.60 7.98 -2.95
N ALA A 199 -4.72 7.42 -2.48
CA ALA A 199 -5.86 8.21 -2.05
C ALA A 199 -5.47 9.13 -0.87
N PRO A 200 -5.80 10.43 -0.90
CA PRO A 200 -5.60 11.34 0.23
C PRO A 200 -6.31 10.85 1.50
N ALA A 201 -5.79 11.17 2.68
CA ALA A 201 -6.54 10.98 3.92
C ALA A 201 -7.38 12.22 4.24
N VAL A 202 -8.54 12.02 4.89
CA VAL A 202 -9.39 13.12 5.35
C VAL A 202 -9.70 12.95 6.83
N ILE A 203 -9.67 14.06 7.56
CA ILE A 203 -10.12 14.16 8.95
C ILE A 203 -10.65 15.56 9.21
N ASP A 204 -11.86 15.67 9.75
CA ASP A 204 -12.55 16.94 10.02
C ASP A 204 -12.56 17.85 8.77
N ASP A 205 -11.90 19.00 8.84
CA ASP A 205 -11.75 19.98 7.75
C ASP A 205 -10.41 19.89 7.00
N LEU A 206 -9.70 18.77 7.14
CA LEU A 206 -8.38 18.58 6.54
C LEU A 206 -8.38 17.48 5.47
N VAL A 207 -7.64 17.73 4.38
CA VAL A 207 -7.18 16.73 3.42
C VAL A 207 -5.66 16.63 3.51
N ILE A 208 -5.15 15.40 3.70
CA ILE A 208 -3.74 15.13 3.98
C ILE A 208 -3.17 14.26 2.88
N VAL A 209 -2.02 14.64 2.35
CA VAL A 209 -1.31 13.96 1.26
C VAL A 209 0.14 13.68 1.64
N GLY A 210 0.65 12.56 1.18
CA GLY A 210 2.08 12.24 1.16
C GLY A 210 2.72 12.60 -0.16
N SER A 211 3.54 11.70 -0.69
CA SER A 211 4.10 11.78 -2.06
C SER A 211 4.78 10.46 -2.43
N SER A 212 4.89 10.18 -3.73
CA SER A 212 5.81 9.21 -4.31
C SER A 212 6.98 9.94 -4.94
N ILE A 213 8.21 9.48 -4.74
CA ILE A 213 9.43 10.18 -5.15
C ILE A 213 10.36 9.18 -5.83
N ALA A 214 11.04 9.63 -6.89
CA ALA A 214 12.13 8.91 -7.53
C ALA A 214 13.37 8.89 -6.62
N ASP A 215 13.41 7.99 -5.66
CA ASP A 215 14.32 7.98 -4.51
C ASP A 215 15.70 7.36 -4.80
N ASN A 216 15.83 6.57 -5.88
CA ASN A 216 17.12 5.98 -6.28
C ASN A 216 17.94 6.80 -7.30
N ASP A 217 17.44 7.95 -7.74
CA ASP A 217 18.11 8.77 -8.74
C ASP A 217 19.33 9.49 -8.18
N ARG A 218 19.19 10.09 -7.02
CA ARG A 218 20.22 10.98 -6.44
C ARG A 218 20.04 11.23 -4.94
N VAL A 219 21.10 11.71 -4.27
CA VAL A 219 21.08 12.06 -2.85
C VAL A 219 20.07 13.17 -2.55
N ASP A 220 20.09 14.26 -3.34
CA ASP A 220 19.25 15.44 -3.19
C ASP A 220 17.90 15.29 -3.91
N SER A 221 17.21 14.16 -3.70
CA SER A 221 15.84 13.92 -4.15
C SER A 221 14.87 14.94 -3.54
N PRO A 222 13.66 15.10 -4.11
CA PRO A 222 12.64 15.95 -3.50
C PRO A 222 12.38 15.61 -2.04
N ASP A 223 11.96 16.61 -1.27
CA ASP A 223 11.56 16.43 0.12
C ASP A 223 10.25 15.61 0.22
N GLY A 224 10.24 14.56 1.03
CA GLY A 224 9.11 13.68 1.28
C GLY A 224 8.04 14.24 2.23
N ALA A 225 7.88 15.54 2.29
CA ALA A 225 6.97 16.21 3.22
C ALA A 225 5.53 15.69 3.10
N VAL A 226 4.91 15.38 4.26
CA VAL A 226 3.47 15.15 4.40
C VAL A 226 2.80 16.47 4.72
N ARG A 227 1.71 16.79 4.00
CA ARG A 227 1.06 18.09 4.09
C ARG A 227 -0.44 17.96 4.28
N ALA A 228 -1.00 18.80 5.14
CA ALA A 228 -2.43 18.95 5.32
C ALA A 228 -2.90 20.28 4.74
N PHE A 229 -3.99 20.22 4.02
CA PHE A 229 -4.67 21.36 3.44
C PHE A 229 -6.09 21.47 3.98
N ASP A 230 -6.59 22.67 4.07
CA ASP A 230 -8.00 22.92 4.36
C ASP A 230 -8.88 22.31 3.26
N ALA A 231 -9.78 21.41 3.61
CA ALA A 231 -10.59 20.63 2.67
C ALA A 231 -11.57 21.48 1.84
N LYS A 232 -11.89 22.70 2.31
CA LYS A 232 -12.77 23.64 1.60
C LYS A 232 -11.98 24.57 0.67
N THR A 233 -10.90 25.14 1.16
CA THR A 233 -10.19 26.21 0.46
C THR A 233 -8.88 25.80 -0.21
N GLY A 234 -8.34 24.63 0.12
CA GLY A 234 -7.03 24.19 -0.37
C GLY A 234 -5.84 24.93 0.26
N LYS A 235 -6.06 25.74 1.31
CA LYS A 235 -4.96 26.44 2.00
C LYS A 235 -4.14 25.47 2.83
N LEU A 236 -2.80 25.56 2.72
CA LEU A 236 -1.88 24.78 3.56
C LEU A 236 -2.11 25.10 5.03
N ARG A 237 -2.29 24.06 5.85
CA ARG A 237 -2.51 24.14 7.30
C ARG A 237 -1.22 23.79 8.06
N TRP A 238 -0.55 22.72 7.67
CA TRP A 238 0.74 22.32 8.21
C TRP A 238 1.53 21.46 7.22
N SER A 239 2.84 21.37 7.45
CA SER A 239 3.78 20.47 6.74
C SER A 239 4.63 19.76 7.78
N TRP A 240 4.86 18.47 7.60
CA TRP A 240 5.77 17.67 8.41
C TRP A 240 6.80 17.00 7.51
N HIS A 241 8.08 17.03 7.93
CA HIS A 241 9.22 16.56 7.14
C HIS A 241 9.80 15.29 7.79
N PRO A 242 9.89 14.15 7.05
CA PRO A 242 10.38 12.88 7.59
C PRO A 242 11.90 12.89 7.82
N ILE A 243 12.64 13.60 6.98
CA ILE A 243 14.11 13.72 7.07
C ILE A 243 14.48 15.01 7.78
N PRO A 244 15.26 14.97 8.88
CA PRO A 244 15.65 16.16 9.60
C PRO A 244 16.64 17.02 8.80
N GLU A 245 16.56 18.35 8.98
CA GLU A 245 17.37 19.33 8.25
C GLU A 245 18.89 19.11 8.32
N ASN A 246 19.39 18.54 9.42
CA ASN A 246 20.82 18.25 9.58
C ASN A 246 21.33 17.12 8.66
N LEU A 247 20.43 16.40 7.97
CA LEU A 247 20.77 15.42 6.94
C LEU A 247 20.68 15.99 5.52
N ALA A 248 20.40 17.28 5.37
CA ALA A 248 20.42 17.91 4.04
C ALA A 248 21.78 17.69 3.34
N PRO A 249 21.78 17.38 2.03
CA PRO A 249 20.67 17.51 1.09
C PRO A 249 19.79 16.24 0.90
N THR A 250 19.88 15.22 1.76
CA THR A 250 19.08 14.00 1.66
C THR A 250 17.59 14.30 1.58
N GLY A 251 16.90 13.70 0.61
CA GLY A 251 15.45 13.79 0.41
C GLY A 251 14.74 12.47 0.66
N ALA A 252 13.54 12.31 0.07
CA ALA A 252 12.64 11.17 0.21
C ALA A 252 12.18 10.90 1.66
N GLY A 253 12.13 9.67 2.14
CA GLY A 253 11.45 9.32 3.39
C GLY A 253 9.93 9.50 3.29
N ASN A 254 9.43 9.63 2.09
CA ASN A 254 8.08 10.03 1.72
C ASN A 254 7.03 8.98 2.09
N VAL A 255 5.77 9.41 2.15
CA VAL A 255 4.60 8.55 2.36
C VAL A 255 3.90 8.35 1.02
N TRP A 256 4.21 7.26 0.32
CA TRP A 256 3.66 6.96 -1.00
C TRP A 256 2.45 6.02 -0.97
N SER A 257 2.19 5.38 0.16
CA SER A 257 0.98 4.57 0.37
C SER A 257 -0.04 5.31 1.25
N THR A 258 -1.15 4.63 1.56
CA THR A 258 -2.30 5.25 2.22
C THR A 258 -2.04 5.56 3.70
N ILE A 259 -2.42 6.73 4.14
CA ILE A 259 -2.39 7.20 5.53
C ILE A 259 -3.64 6.68 6.27
N SER A 260 -3.48 6.22 7.51
CA SER A 260 -4.61 5.83 8.36
C SER A 260 -4.96 6.90 9.38
N VAL A 261 -6.24 6.98 9.75
CA VAL A 261 -6.81 8.05 10.57
C VAL A 261 -7.52 7.48 11.80
N ASP A 262 -7.20 8.00 12.98
CA ASP A 262 -7.97 7.83 14.21
C ASP A 262 -8.68 9.17 14.53
N ALA A 263 -9.89 9.35 14.01
CA ALA A 263 -10.67 10.58 14.21
C ALA A 263 -11.02 10.79 15.70
N GLN A 264 -11.21 9.71 16.47
CA GLN A 264 -11.53 9.82 17.89
C GLN A 264 -10.38 10.44 18.70
N ARG A 265 -9.14 10.16 18.32
CA ARG A 265 -7.93 10.68 18.99
C ARG A 265 -7.33 11.88 18.28
N GLY A 266 -7.85 12.26 17.10
CA GLY A 266 -7.30 13.34 16.28
C GLY A 266 -5.89 13.02 15.79
N MET A 267 -5.60 11.78 15.45
CA MET A 267 -4.28 11.31 15.04
C MET A 267 -4.28 10.75 13.62
N VAL A 268 -3.17 10.92 12.91
CA VAL A 268 -2.89 10.26 11.64
C VAL A 268 -1.63 9.42 11.75
N PHE A 269 -1.61 8.29 11.02
CA PHE A 269 -0.52 7.31 11.05
C PHE A 269 0.08 7.19 9.66
N LEU A 270 1.36 7.49 9.57
CA LEU A 270 2.12 7.63 8.34
C LEU A 270 3.09 6.45 8.19
N PRO A 271 3.02 5.67 7.11
CA PRO A 271 4.03 4.67 6.76
C PRO A 271 5.09 5.33 5.86
N THR A 272 6.27 5.66 6.42
CA THR A 272 7.32 6.36 5.68
C THR A 272 8.23 5.41 4.93
N GLY A 273 8.62 5.78 3.72
CA GLY A 273 9.56 5.07 2.87
C GLY A 273 11.02 5.34 3.23
N SER A 274 11.91 4.90 2.35
CA SER A 274 13.35 4.99 2.52
C SER A 274 13.86 6.41 2.30
N ALA A 275 14.99 6.75 2.93
CA ALA A 275 15.71 7.98 2.65
C ALA A 275 16.59 7.81 1.41
N SER A 276 16.68 8.84 0.56
CA SER A 276 17.38 8.77 -0.73
C SER A 276 18.89 8.89 -0.61
N PRO A 277 19.67 8.15 -1.44
CA PRO A 277 19.26 7.01 -2.26
C PRO A 277 19.24 5.71 -1.46
N ASP A 278 18.42 4.73 -1.84
CA ASP A 278 18.10 3.56 -1.03
C ASP A 278 19.29 2.60 -0.82
N TYR A 279 20.19 2.45 -1.80
CA TYR A 279 21.20 1.37 -1.77
C TYR A 279 22.60 1.81 -1.34
N HIS A 280 22.79 3.10 -0.99
CA HIS A 280 24.05 3.60 -0.47
C HIS A 280 23.86 4.85 0.39
N GLY A 281 24.11 4.74 1.69
CA GLY A 281 23.82 5.73 2.71
C GLY A 281 24.94 6.77 2.99
N PHE A 282 26.00 6.82 2.21
CA PHE A 282 27.20 7.65 2.40
C PHE A 282 26.94 9.11 2.81
N LYS A 283 25.87 9.72 2.29
CA LYS A 283 25.53 11.12 2.56
C LYS A 283 24.48 11.31 3.66
N ARG A 284 23.96 10.24 4.22
CA ARG A 284 22.89 10.26 5.23
C ARG A 284 23.26 9.46 6.49
N PRO A 285 24.31 9.88 7.25
CA PRO A 285 24.79 9.13 8.41
C PRO A 285 23.69 8.96 9.48
N GLY A 286 23.82 7.91 10.30
CA GLY A 286 22.90 7.59 11.38
C GLY A 286 21.64 6.87 10.90
N ASP A 287 20.66 6.71 11.78
CA ASP A 287 19.44 5.89 11.53
C ASP A 287 18.48 6.48 10.51
N ASN A 288 18.61 7.74 10.14
CA ASN A 288 17.72 8.47 9.21
C ASN A 288 16.27 8.59 9.68
N LYS A 289 16.05 8.79 10.98
CA LYS A 289 14.68 9.00 11.51
C LYS A 289 14.08 10.29 10.95
N TRP A 290 12.84 10.25 10.41
CA TRP A 290 11.85 9.15 10.48
C TRP A 290 11.59 8.50 9.11
N ALA A 291 12.60 8.16 8.35
CA ALA A 291 12.44 7.22 7.25
C ALA A 291 12.17 5.79 7.77
N ASN A 292 11.58 4.92 6.95
CA ASN A 292 11.28 3.51 7.22
C ASN A 292 10.57 3.28 8.56
N SER A 293 9.59 4.13 8.86
CA SER A 293 8.93 4.21 10.16
C SER A 293 7.41 4.16 10.04
N VAL A 294 6.75 3.81 11.14
CA VAL A 294 5.38 4.24 11.36
C VAL A 294 5.39 5.45 12.31
N VAL A 295 4.78 6.54 11.87
CA VAL A 295 4.79 7.83 12.57
C VAL A 295 3.37 8.27 12.87
N ALA A 296 3.09 8.62 14.12
CA ALA A 296 1.82 9.19 14.53
C ALA A 296 1.97 10.70 14.70
N LEU A 297 1.15 11.46 13.97
CA LEU A 297 1.07 12.91 14.10
C LEU A 297 -0.28 13.34 14.69
N SER A 298 -0.28 14.48 15.38
CA SER A 298 -1.51 15.21 15.63
C SER A 298 -2.09 15.69 14.29
N ALA A 299 -3.28 15.22 13.93
CA ALA A 299 -3.91 15.58 12.67
C ALA A 299 -4.14 17.10 12.54
N ARG A 300 -4.40 17.77 13.67
CA ARG A 300 -4.70 19.21 13.73
C ARG A 300 -3.48 20.08 13.50
N THR A 301 -2.31 19.68 14.00
CA THR A 301 -1.11 20.53 14.03
C THR A 301 0.06 20.00 13.21
N GLY A 302 0.05 18.73 12.81
CA GLY A 302 1.18 18.05 12.16
C GLY A 302 2.33 17.74 13.13
N GLU A 303 2.16 17.98 14.44
CA GLU A 303 3.20 17.69 15.43
C GLU A 303 3.36 16.19 15.65
N LEU A 304 4.61 15.76 15.81
CA LEU A 304 4.98 14.38 16.11
C LEU A 304 4.46 13.99 17.51
N VAL A 305 3.61 12.97 17.57
CA VAL A 305 3.17 12.35 18.84
C VAL A 305 4.13 11.24 19.24
N TRP A 306 4.39 10.33 18.31
CA TRP A 306 5.41 9.28 18.45
C TRP A 306 5.82 8.75 17.07
N GLY A 307 6.98 8.12 17.00
CA GLY A 307 7.44 7.38 15.83
C GLY A 307 8.13 6.08 16.27
N PHE A 308 8.00 5.05 15.45
CA PHE A 308 8.70 3.78 15.62
C PHE A 308 9.34 3.38 14.28
N GLN A 309 10.67 3.30 14.27
CA GLN A 309 11.43 2.95 13.07
C GLN A 309 11.53 1.43 12.92
N LEU A 310 11.18 0.92 11.73
CA LEU A 310 11.15 -0.51 11.43
C LEU A 310 12.44 -0.99 10.76
N VAL A 311 13.18 -0.08 10.12
CA VAL A 311 14.50 -0.35 9.54
C VAL A 311 15.39 0.86 9.80
N HIS A 312 16.53 0.66 10.45
CA HIS A 312 17.53 1.69 10.67
C HIS A 312 18.45 1.80 9.46
N HIS A 313 18.74 3.02 9.02
CA HIS A 313 19.69 3.28 7.93
C HIS A 313 19.48 2.33 6.75
N ASP A 314 18.30 2.37 6.15
CA ASP A 314 17.91 1.43 5.10
C ASP A 314 18.85 1.46 3.89
N LEU A 315 19.29 0.28 3.45
CA LEU A 315 20.15 0.06 2.30
C LEU A 315 19.56 -0.95 1.31
N TRP A 316 18.28 -1.31 1.46
CA TRP A 316 17.66 -2.42 0.76
C TRP A 316 16.36 -2.06 0.05
N ASP A 317 15.92 -0.80 0.15
CA ASP A 317 14.57 -0.38 -0.27
C ASP A 317 13.48 -1.13 0.53
N TYR A 318 13.70 -1.24 1.87
CA TYR A 318 12.76 -1.90 2.79
C TYR A 318 11.76 -0.93 3.39
N ASP A 319 11.05 -0.21 2.53
CA ASP A 319 10.00 0.74 2.91
C ASP A 319 9.03 0.17 3.94
N THR A 320 8.47 1.07 4.73
CA THR A 320 7.22 0.83 5.45
C THR A 320 6.06 1.07 4.49
N ALA A 321 5.98 0.23 3.44
CA ALA A 321 5.05 0.43 2.33
C ALA A 321 3.58 0.17 2.71
N ALA A 322 3.33 -0.71 3.69
CA ALA A 322 1.99 -1.14 4.06
C ALA A 322 1.23 -0.03 4.80
N GLN A 323 -0.04 0.20 4.42
CA GLN A 323 -0.92 1.09 5.20
C GLN A 323 -0.99 0.61 6.66
N PRO A 324 -0.81 1.48 7.67
CA PRO A 324 -1.02 1.14 9.06
C PRO A 324 -2.46 0.69 9.31
N VAL A 325 -2.68 -0.47 9.93
CA VAL A 325 -4.01 -0.98 10.25
C VAL A 325 -4.34 -0.72 11.70
N LEU A 326 -5.40 0.05 11.95
CA LEU A 326 -5.85 0.37 13.30
C LEU A 326 -6.86 -0.65 13.79
N GLY A 327 -6.69 -1.10 15.03
CA GLY A 327 -7.61 -2.08 15.63
C GLY A 327 -7.59 -2.03 17.15
N VAL A 328 -8.34 -2.93 17.77
CA VAL A 328 -8.30 -3.21 19.22
C VAL A 328 -7.88 -4.66 19.40
N LEU A 329 -6.72 -4.84 19.97
CA LEU A 329 -6.22 -6.16 20.34
C LEU A 329 -6.85 -6.61 21.66
N ARG A 330 -7.48 -7.80 21.65
CA ARG A 330 -8.02 -8.48 22.83
C ARG A 330 -7.09 -9.60 23.23
N ARG A 331 -6.44 -9.43 24.36
CA ARG A 331 -5.48 -10.41 24.87
C ARG A 331 -5.50 -10.48 26.38
N GLU A 332 -5.55 -11.70 26.94
CA GLU A 332 -5.45 -11.93 28.39
C GLU A 332 -6.45 -11.10 29.21
N GLY A 333 -7.67 -10.93 28.69
CA GLY A 333 -8.73 -10.15 29.32
C GLY A 333 -8.60 -8.62 29.20
N SER A 334 -7.57 -8.13 28.49
CA SER A 334 -7.33 -6.71 28.26
C SER A 334 -7.67 -6.32 26.83
N GLU A 335 -8.09 -5.07 26.62
CA GLU A 335 -8.23 -4.43 25.32
C GLU A 335 -7.16 -3.35 25.15
N THR A 336 -6.41 -3.41 24.05
CA THR A 336 -5.36 -2.44 23.74
C THR A 336 -5.60 -1.87 22.35
N PRO A 337 -5.73 -0.54 22.19
CA PRO A 337 -5.76 0.07 20.87
C PRO A 337 -4.38 -0.10 20.21
N VAL A 338 -4.37 -0.67 19.00
CA VAL A 338 -3.12 -1.00 18.30
C VAL A 338 -3.04 -0.40 16.90
N VAL A 339 -1.80 -0.24 16.45
CA VAL A 339 -1.40 -0.11 15.05
C VAL A 339 -0.69 -1.40 14.66
N ILE A 340 -1.18 -2.06 13.62
CA ILE A 340 -0.57 -3.26 13.04
C ILE A 340 0.17 -2.80 11.80
N GLN A 341 1.50 -2.96 11.79
CA GLN A 341 2.36 -2.45 10.73
C GLN A 341 3.27 -3.54 10.18
N GLY A 342 3.09 -3.86 8.91
CA GLY A 342 4.05 -4.66 8.15
C GLY A 342 4.96 -3.78 7.29
N ASN A 343 6.04 -4.36 6.78
CA ASN A 343 6.94 -3.70 5.83
C ASN A 343 7.55 -4.71 4.84
N LYS A 344 8.38 -4.23 3.93
CA LYS A 344 9.04 -5.06 2.92
C LYS A 344 9.95 -6.16 3.49
N THR A 345 10.38 -6.07 4.76
CA THR A 345 11.15 -7.16 5.40
C THR A 345 10.32 -8.42 5.67
N GLY A 346 8.99 -8.34 5.60
CA GLY A 346 8.09 -9.42 6.00
C GLY A 346 7.94 -9.57 7.52
N ASN A 347 8.39 -8.61 8.30
CA ASN A 347 8.10 -8.52 9.72
C ASN A 347 6.78 -7.80 9.96
N LEU A 348 6.07 -8.19 11.02
CA LEU A 348 4.82 -7.55 11.45
C LEU A 348 4.99 -7.01 12.87
N PHE A 349 4.87 -5.69 13.01
CA PHE A 349 4.95 -4.98 14.28
C PHE A 349 3.54 -4.64 14.77
N VAL A 350 3.27 -4.90 16.04
CA VAL A 350 2.01 -4.53 16.71
C VAL A 350 2.34 -3.54 17.80
N LEU A 351 1.96 -2.29 17.61
CA LEU A 351 2.31 -1.17 18.47
C LEU A 351 1.07 -0.65 19.20
N ASN A 352 1.22 -0.23 20.44
CA ASN A 352 0.17 0.52 21.14
C ASN A 352 -0.07 1.85 20.39
N ARG A 353 -1.30 2.10 19.97
CA ARG A 353 -1.69 3.23 19.12
C ARG A 353 -1.41 4.59 19.75
N GLU A 354 -1.49 4.68 21.06
CA GLU A 354 -1.33 5.95 21.79
C GLU A 354 0.14 6.28 22.09
N THR A 355 0.99 5.25 22.22
CA THR A 355 2.35 5.43 22.73
C THR A 355 3.45 4.98 21.79
N GLY A 356 3.13 4.27 20.71
CA GLY A 356 4.10 3.65 19.80
C GLY A 356 4.88 2.47 20.38
N LYS A 357 4.61 2.06 21.64
CA LYS A 357 5.34 0.96 22.29
C LYS A 357 4.93 -0.40 21.70
N PRO A 358 5.90 -1.28 21.37
CA PRO A 358 5.59 -2.63 20.90
C PRO A 358 4.80 -3.44 21.92
N VAL A 359 3.70 -4.07 21.49
CA VAL A 359 2.84 -4.89 22.36
C VAL A 359 3.46 -6.25 22.65
N PHE A 360 4.12 -6.84 21.65
CA PHE A 360 4.79 -8.16 21.79
C PHE A 360 6.29 -8.05 22.08
N GLY A 361 6.81 -6.83 22.25
CA GLY A 361 8.24 -6.59 22.36
C GLY A 361 8.98 -6.59 21.02
N VAL A 362 10.11 -5.93 21.00
CA VAL A 362 11.05 -5.85 19.87
C VAL A 362 12.46 -5.96 20.42
N GLU A 363 13.31 -6.70 19.74
CA GLU A 363 14.71 -6.90 20.07
C GLU A 363 15.61 -6.27 19.01
N GLU A 364 16.56 -5.46 19.44
CA GLU A 364 17.64 -4.98 18.58
C GLU A 364 18.67 -6.10 18.40
N ARG A 365 18.78 -6.62 17.18
CA ARG A 365 19.72 -7.71 16.85
C ARG A 365 20.87 -7.19 16.03
N PRO A 366 22.11 -7.63 16.33
CA PRO A 366 23.27 -7.35 15.47
C PRO A 366 23.04 -7.83 14.04
N VAL A 367 23.47 -7.03 13.06
CA VAL A 367 23.40 -7.35 11.63
C VAL A 367 24.79 -7.21 10.99
N PRO A 368 25.03 -7.83 9.81
CA PRO A 368 26.31 -7.73 9.12
C PRO A 368 26.70 -6.27 8.84
N ARG A 369 27.98 -5.95 9.01
CA ARG A 369 28.52 -4.64 8.63
C ARG A 369 28.68 -4.57 7.11
N SER A 370 28.55 -3.38 6.56
CA SER A 370 28.97 -3.12 5.18
C SER A 370 30.49 -3.15 5.05
N ASP A 371 30.99 -3.73 3.97
CA ASP A 371 32.39 -3.63 3.54
C ASP A 371 32.56 -2.67 2.34
N THR A 372 31.48 -2.01 1.95
CA THR A 372 31.49 -0.99 0.89
C THR A 372 32.11 0.29 1.40
N GLU A 373 33.07 0.83 0.65
CA GLU A 373 33.80 2.04 1.04
C GLU A 373 32.85 3.23 1.24
N GLY A 374 32.97 3.89 2.40
CA GLY A 374 32.18 5.04 2.79
C GLY A 374 30.80 4.71 3.36
N GLU A 375 30.40 3.44 3.41
CA GLU A 375 29.12 3.04 4.01
C GLU A 375 29.25 2.73 5.49
N ASP A 376 28.39 3.34 6.32
CA ASP A 376 28.32 3.12 7.76
C ASP A 376 26.93 2.58 8.14
N ALA A 377 26.69 1.32 7.75
CA ALA A 377 25.43 0.63 8.01
C ALA A 377 25.13 0.53 9.51
N SER A 378 23.85 0.62 9.88
CA SER A 378 23.43 0.46 11.29
C SER A 378 23.92 -0.89 11.84
N PRO A 379 24.51 -0.90 13.07
CA PRO A 379 25.04 -2.15 13.66
C PRO A 379 23.95 -3.10 14.12
N THR A 380 22.72 -2.63 14.33
CA THR A 380 21.57 -3.45 14.76
C THR A 380 20.33 -3.10 13.96
N GLN A 381 19.35 -4.00 13.97
CA GLN A 381 18.03 -3.79 13.39
C GLN A 381 16.95 -4.32 14.33
N PRO A 382 15.74 -3.72 14.32
CA PRO A 382 14.64 -4.13 15.16
C PRO A 382 13.93 -5.39 14.62
N PHE A 383 13.81 -6.41 15.46
CA PHE A 383 13.08 -7.63 15.16
C PHE A 383 11.91 -7.80 16.16
N PRO A 384 10.65 -7.93 15.68
CA PRO A 384 9.56 -8.24 16.56
C PRO A 384 9.74 -9.63 17.18
N LEU A 385 9.43 -9.79 18.47
CA LEU A 385 9.47 -11.08 19.13
C LEU A 385 8.28 -11.95 18.70
N LEU A 386 7.12 -11.34 18.47
CA LEU A 386 5.90 -11.93 17.94
C LEU A 386 5.15 -10.92 17.07
N PRO A 387 4.44 -11.39 16.04
CA PRO A 387 4.47 -12.76 15.50
C PRO A 387 5.83 -13.09 14.87
N PRO A 388 6.10 -14.38 14.55
CA PRO A 388 7.33 -14.73 13.84
C PRO A 388 7.35 -14.08 12.45
N PRO A 389 8.53 -13.93 11.81
CA PRO A 389 8.64 -13.39 10.45
C PRO A 389 7.71 -14.11 9.47
N LEU A 390 7.01 -13.34 8.65
CA LEU A 390 6.06 -13.86 7.67
C LEU A 390 6.77 -14.37 6.42
N ALA A 391 7.92 -13.78 6.07
CA ALA A 391 8.80 -14.23 5.00
C ALA A 391 10.08 -14.87 5.58
N PRO A 392 10.75 -15.78 4.86
CA PRO A 392 12.09 -16.23 5.22
C PRO A 392 13.08 -15.07 5.22
N LEU A 393 13.97 -15.02 6.20
CA LEU A 393 14.93 -13.92 6.40
C LEU A 393 16.33 -14.21 5.81
N GLN A 394 16.51 -15.36 5.16
CA GLN A 394 17.77 -15.75 4.55
C GLN A 394 17.56 -16.73 3.40
N LEU A 395 18.35 -16.59 2.34
CA LEU A 395 18.46 -17.54 1.24
C LEU A 395 19.93 -17.92 1.09
N THR A 396 20.24 -19.20 1.25
CA THR A 396 21.60 -19.75 1.11
C THR A 396 21.69 -20.69 -0.08
N THR A 397 22.91 -21.05 -0.49
CA THR A 397 23.15 -22.03 -1.57
C THR A 397 22.49 -23.39 -1.32
N ASN A 398 22.29 -23.78 -0.05
CA ASN A 398 21.55 -24.99 0.32
C ASN A 398 20.06 -24.92 -0.04
N ASN A 399 19.52 -23.71 -0.13
CA ASN A 399 18.13 -23.44 -0.52
C ASN A 399 17.99 -23.21 -2.03
N ALA A 400 19.07 -23.31 -2.83
CA ALA A 400 18.98 -23.11 -4.27
C ALA A 400 17.92 -24.02 -4.90
N TRP A 401 17.05 -23.43 -5.69
CA TRP A 401 15.94 -24.11 -6.32
C TRP A 401 16.00 -23.99 -7.85
N GLY A 402 15.46 -24.98 -8.53
CA GLY A 402 15.23 -25.00 -9.96
C GLY A 402 14.25 -26.10 -10.30
N ILE A 403 13.53 -25.94 -11.41
CA ILE A 403 12.49 -26.88 -11.86
C ILE A 403 13.07 -28.26 -12.23
N ASN A 404 14.35 -28.30 -12.50
CA ASN A 404 15.12 -29.52 -12.75
C ASN A 404 16.54 -29.38 -12.12
N PRO A 405 17.33 -30.46 -12.09
CA PRO A 405 18.67 -30.43 -11.49
C PRO A 405 19.63 -29.39 -12.12
N GLU A 406 19.56 -29.18 -13.44
CA GLU A 406 20.41 -28.25 -14.18
C GLU A 406 20.13 -26.82 -13.77
N GLU A 407 18.84 -26.43 -13.69
CA GLU A 407 18.40 -25.11 -13.26
C GLU A 407 18.77 -24.84 -11.80
N ARG A 408 18.58 -25.85 -10.93
CA ARG A 408 18.98 -25.77 -9.52
C ARG A 408 20.49 -25.55 -9.38
N GLU A 409 21.31 -26.29 -10.15
CA GLU A 409 22.76 -26.14 -10.11
C GLU A 409 23.20 -24.77 -10.63
N ALA A 410 22.58 -24.28 -11.70
CA ALA A 410 22.84 -22.93 -12.21
C ALA A 410 22.52 -21.85 -11.15
N CYS A 411 21.40 -21.99 -10.43
CA CYS A 411 21.08 -21.13 -9.29
C CYS A 411 22.12 -21.22 -8.17
N ARG A 412 22.53 -22.42 -7.79
CA ARG A 412 23.54 -22.63 -6.76
C ARG A 412 24.88 -21.96 -7.10
N VAL A 413 25.34 -22.13 -8.33
CA VAL A 413 26.58 -21.51 -8.82
C VAL A 413 26.48 -19.99 -8.89
N LYS A 414 25.31 -19.44 -9.25
CA LYS A 414 25.05 -18.00 -9.25
C LYS A 414 25.09 -17.44 -7.82
N MET A 415 24.41 -18.11 -6.89
CA MET A 415 24.34 -17.70 -5.48
C MET A 415 25.71 -17.76 -4.77
N GLU A 416 26.60 -18.69 -5.13
CA GLU A 416 27.94 -18.77 -4.54
C GLU A 416 28.83 -17.55 -4.80
N LYS A 417 28.49 -16.76 -5.82
CA LYS A 417 29.24 -15.54 -6.18
C LYS A 417 28.73 -14.30 -5.43
N LEU A 418 27.58 -14.41 -4.77
CA LEU A 418 26.87 -13.30 -4.12
C LEU A 418 27.00 -13.40 -2.60
N LYS A 419 26.98 -12.26 -1.92
CA LYS A 419 26.91 -12.21 -0.46
C LYS A 419 25.51 -12.54 0.03
N SER A 420 25.40 -13.35 1.08
CA SER A 420 24.11 -13.69 1.73
C SER A 420 24.33 -14.07 3.19
N GLU A 421 24.31 -13.08 4.07
CA GLU A 421 24.54 -13.22 5.51
C GLU A 421 23.25 -12.97 6.33
N GLY A 422 22.10 -12.98 5.68
CA GLY A 422 20.76 -12.71 6.23
C GLY A 422 20.10 -11.53 5.56
N ILE A 423 18.89 -11.20 6.02
CA ILE A 423 18.01 -10.17 5.41
C ILE A 423 18.67 -8.79 5.30
N PHE A 424 19.56 -8.43 6.23
CA PHE A 424 20.25 -7.15 6.26
C PHE A 424 21.70 -7.22 5.77
N THR A 425 22.00 -8.12 4.80
CA THR A 425 23.29 -8.12 4.10
C THR A 425 23.37 -6.87 3.23
N ALA A 426 24.32 -5.98 3.52
CA ALA A 426 24.47 -4.73 2.79
C ALA A 426 24.80 -4.92 1.31
N PRO A 427 24.30 -4.10 0.39
CA PRO A 427 24.68 -4.09 -1.02
C PRO A 427 26.18 -3.93 -1.21
N SER A 428 26.73 -4.60 -2.22
CA SER A 428 28.17 -4.61 -2.47
C SER A 428 28.50 -4.61 -3.96
N VAL A 429 29.74 -4.30 -4.30
CA VAL A 429 30.25 -4.39 -5.68
C VAL A 429 30.33 -5.85 -6.15
N GLN A 430 30.60 -6.79 -5.23
CA GLN A 430 30.56 -8.22 -5.53
C GLN A 430 29.16 -8.69 -5.95
N GLY A 431 28.12 -8.03 -5.43
CA GLY A 431 26.71 -8.42 -5.52
C GLY A 431 26.23 -9.08 -4.23
N THR A 432 24.95 -8.85 -3.93
CA THR A 432 24.30 -9.25 -2.69
C THR A 432 22.96 -9.86 -2.99
N ILE A 433 22.57 -10.91 -2.26
CA ILE A 433 21.22 -11.46 -2.28
C ILE A 433 20.39 -10.70 -1.23
N ALA A 434 19.41 -9.90 -1.66
CA ALA A 434 18.37 -9.36 -0.81
C ALA A 434 17.18 -10.35 -0.76
N PHE A 435 16.81 -10.83 0.42
CA PHE A 435 15.72 -11.81 0.57
C PHE A 435 14.95 -11.62 1.88
N PRO A 436 13.63 -11.31 1.83
CA PRO A 436 12.91 -10.95 0.59
C PRO A 436 13.53 -9.73 -0.08
N GLY A 437 13.32 -9.58 -1.39
CA GLY A 437 13.82 -8.43 -2.13
C GLY A 437 12.97 -7.17 -1.94
N ASN A 438 13.16 -6.15 -2.76
CA ASN A 438 12.46 -4.87 -2.66
C ASN A 438 10.95 -4.93 -3.02
N LEU A 439 10.49 -5.96 -3.74
CA LEU A 439 9.04 -6.24 -3.84
C LEU A 439 8.47 -6.53 -2.44
N GLY A 440 9.33 -7.04 -1.58
CA GLY A 440 9.14 -7.17 -0.15
C GLY A 440 8.31 -8.35 0.29
N GLY A 441 8.35 -8.62 1.59
CA GLY A 441 7.40 -9.51 2.26
C GLY A 441 6.00 -8.93 2.17
N MET A 442 5.76 -7.75 2.74
CA MET A 442 4.51 -7.00 2.58
C MET A 442 4.74 -5.71 1.79
N ASN A 443 3.76 -5.31 0.98
CA ASN A 443 3.82 -4.11 0.17
C ASN A 443 2.63 -3.17 0.45
N TRP A 444 2.39 -2.15 -0.40
CA TRP A 444 1.42 -1.06 -0.24
C TRP A 444 -0.01 -1.51 0.13
N SER A 445 -0.41 -2.68 -0.31
CA SER A 445 -1.75 -3.20 -0.08
C SER A 445 -2.02 -3.62 1.38
N SER A 446 -0.98 -3.76 2.23
CA SER A 446 -1.13 -4.12 3.65
C SER A 446 -1.90 -5.43 3.88
N GLY A 447 -2.64 -5.53 4.98
CA GLY A 447 -3.50 -6.67 5.32
C GLY A 447 -4.85 -6.24 5.88
N ALA A 448 -5.74 -7.20 6.05
CA ALA A 448 -7.09 -7.02 6.59
C ALA A 448 -7.18 -7.54 8.03
N PHE A 449 -7.84 -6.81 8.92
CA PHE A 449 -7.98 -7.19 10.32
C PHE A 449 -9.43 -7.49 10.70
N ASP A 450 -9.73 -8.77 10.92
CA ASP A 450 -10.98 -9.19 11.55
C ASP A 450 -10.86 -9.03 13.08
N GLN A 451 -11.34 -7.91 13.59
CA GLN A 451 -11.29 -7.62 15.01
C GLN A 451 -12.13 -8.59 15.83
N SER A 452 -13.19 -9.17 15.29
CA SER A 452 -14.05 -10.12 15.99
C SER A 452 -13.33 -11.44 16.25
N ARG A 453 -12.56 -11.92 15.28
CA ARG A 453 -11.77 -13.14 15.32
C ARG A 453 -10.32 -12.91 15.77
N GLN A 454 -9.89 -11.66 15.90
CA GLN A 454 -8.49 -11.25 16.15
C GLN A 454 -7.51 -11.82 15.12
N LEU A 455 -7.96 -11.95 13.86
CA LEU A 455 -7.16 -12.44 12.74
C LEU A 455 -6.72 -11.29 11.84
N PHE A 456 -5.43 -11.19 11.63
CA PHE A 456 -4.84 -10.32 10.60
C PHE A 456 -4.46 -11.17 9.40
N VAL A 457 -5.03 -10.89 8.23
CA VAL A 457 -4.79 -11.65 6.99
C VAL A 457 -4.02 -10.76 6.01
N THR A 458 -2.92 -11.27 5.49
CA THR A 458 -2.07 -10.54 4.54
C THR A 458 -1.46 -11.47 3.50
N ASN A 459 -1.10 -10.92 2.36
CA ASN A 459 -0.29 -11.60 1.35
C ASN A 459 1.17 -11.15 1.44
N ILE A 460 2.07 -12.05 1.09
CA ILE A 460 3.51 -11.81 1.09
C ILE A 460 4.17 -12.32 -0.18
N ASN A 461 5.38 -11.83 -0.44
CA ASN A 461 6.27 -12.33 -1.48
C ASN A 461 7.56 -12.90 -0.89
N ASN A 462 8.03 -13.99 -1.49
CA ASN A 462 9.27 -14.71 -1.17
C ASN A 462 10.23 -14.68 -2.39
N LEU A 463 10.47 -13.47 -2.94
CA LEU A 463 11.32 -13.30 -4.11
C LEU A 463 12.71 -12.83 -3.72
N PRO A 464 13.78 -13.52 -4.16
CA PRO A 464 15.14 -13.04 -3.99
C PRO A 464 15.49 -12.02 -5.07
N MET A 465 16.20 -10.98 -4.69
CA MET A 465 16.80 -10.02 -5.60
C MET A 465 18.33 -10.15 -5.56
N GLU A 466 18.94 -10.03 -6.72
CA GLU A 466 20.37 -9.80 -6.88
C GLU A 466 20.60 -8.30 -7.01
N VAL A 467 21.41 -7.71 -6.12
CA VAL A 467 21.69 -6.28 -6.06
C VAL A 467 23.19 -6.06 -6.18
N HIS A 468 23.62 -5.18 -7.08
CA HIS A 468 25.02 -4.79 -7.25
C HIS A 468 25.19 -3.28 -7.09
N LEU A 469 26.21 -2.87 -6.36
CA LEU A 469 26.74 -1.52 -6.44
C LEU A 469 27.75 -1.45 -7.60
N ILE A 470 27.58 -0.43 -8.45
CA ILE A 470 28.39 -0.25 -9.65
C ILE A 470 29.27 0.97 -9.46
N PRO A 471 30.61 0.81 -9.39
CA PRO A 471 31.52 1.96 -9.29
C PRO A 471 31.22 3.02 -10.36
N ARG A 472 31.34 4.26 -10.00
CA ARG A 472 30.92 5.40 -10.83
C ARG A 472 31.55 5.41 -12.22
N ASP A 473 32.79 5.02 -12.34
CA ASP A 473 33.53 4.91 -13.61
C ASP A 473 33.03 3.76 -14.51
N GLN A 474 32.36 2.76 -13.92
CA GLN A 474 31.81 1.59 -14.63
C GLN A 474 30.30 1.71 -14.89
N TYR A 475 29.62 2.76 -14.37
CA TYR A 475 28.16 2.87 -14.43
C TYR A 475 27.62 3.09 -15.84
N LYS A 476 28.21 4.01 -16.62
CA LYS A 476 27.66 4.37 -17.96
C LYS A 476 27.52 3.22 -18.94
N PRO A 477 28.47 2.28 -19.06
CA PRO A 477 28.29 1.09 -19.91
C PRO A 477 27.11 0.21 -19.48
N VAL A 478 26.89 0.05 -18.16
CA VAL A 478 25.79 -0.75 -17.61
C VAL A 478 24.45 -0.07 -17.89
N GLU A 479 24.34 1.23 -17.62
CA GLU A 479 23.16 2.04 -17.94
C GLU A 479 22.79 1.93 -19.44
N LYS A 480 23.77 2.05 -20.32
CA LYS A 480 23.55 1.90 -21.77
C LYS A 480 23.04 0.50 -22.13
N ALA A 481 23.58 -0.55 -21.52
CA ALA A 481 23.14 -1.93 -21.74
C ALA A 481 21.67 -2.14 -21.28
N ALA A 482 21.28 -1.56 -20.15
CA ALA A 482 19.91 -1.58 -19.66
C ALA A 482 18.95 -0.82 -20.63
N GLN A 483 19.30 0.39 -21.04
CA GLN A 483 18.52 1.18 -21.99
C GLN A 483 18.35 0.50 -23.37
N GLN A 484 19.31 -0.30 -23.78
CA GLN A 484 19.27 -1.10 -25.02
C GLN A 484 18.52 -2.42 -24.87
N GLY A 485 18.01 -2.74 -23.66
CA GLY A 485 17.32 -4.00 -23.35
C GLY A 485 18.22 -5.24 -23.40
N THR A 486 19.55 -5.05 -23.38
CA THR A 486 20.52 -6.15 -23.32
C THR A 486 20.82 -6.60 -21.89
N LEU A 487 20.39 -5.81 -20.91
CA LEU A 487 20.41 -6.13 -19.48
C LEU A 487 18.96 -6.14 -18.97
N ARG A 488 18.57 -7.17 -18.24
CA ARG A 488 17.22 -7.28 -17.64
C ARG A 488 17.07 -6.50 -16.34
N ALA A 489 18.20 -6.16 -15.71
CA ALA A 489 18.22 -5.48 -14.43
C ALA A 489 17.68 -4.04 -14.54
N GLU A 490 16.98 -3.60 -13.53
CA GLU A 490 16.75 -2.19 -13.26
C GLU A 490 18.07 -1.55 -12.83
N VAL A 491 18.36 -0.35 -13.34
CA VAL A 491 19.64 0.36 -13.11
C VAL A 491 19.34 1.78 -12.70
N SER A 492 19.94 2.22 -11.58
CA SER A 492 19.78 3.59 -11.06
C SER A 492 21.10 4.28 -10.79
N PRO A 493 21.21 5.58 -11.09
CA PRO A 493 22.48 6.28 -11.05
C PRO A 493 22.97 6.63 -9.65
N GLN A 494 22.10 6.80 -8.65
CA GLN A 494 22.42 7.26 -7.31
C GLN A 494 23.39 8.44 -7.31
N HIS A 495 23.09 9.51 -8.09
CA HIS A 495 23.95 10.68 -8.21
C HIS A 495 24.26 11.31 -6.86
N GLY A 496 25.52 11.68 -6.68
CA GLY A 496 26.03 12.22 -5.40
C GLY A 496 26.68 11.16 -4.51
N THR A 497 26.64 9.87 -4.91
CA THR A 497 27.40 8.78 -4.28
C THR A 497 28.51 8.25 -5.19
N PRO A 498 29.48 7.48 -4.66
CA PRO A 498 30.52 6.84 -5.48
C PRO A 498 30.00 5.74 -6.39
N TYR A 499 28.76 5.27 -6.21
CA TYR A 499 28.18 4.14 -6.90
C TYR A 499 26.88 4.49 -7.62
N GLY A 500 26.60 3.81 -8.74
CA GLY A 500 25.26 3.50 -9.18
C GLY A 500 24.86 2.11 -8.66
N MET A 501 23.67 1.63 -9.04
CA MET A 501 23.22 0.30 -8.65
C MET A 501 22.52 -0.42 -9.80
N SER A 502 22.46 -1.75 -9.73
CA SER A 502 21.53 -2.56 -10.49
C SER A 502 20.84 -3.58 -9.59
N ARG A 503 19.58 -3.90 -9.92
CA ARG A 503 18.81 -4.94 -9.24
C ARG A 503 17.97 -5.74 -10.21
N GLU A 504 17.88 -7.05 -9.99
CA GLU A 504 16.97 -7.93 -10.72
C GLU A 504 16.54 -9.11 -9.83
N VAL A 505 15.46 -9.78 -10.21
CA VAL A 505 15.09 -11.04 -9.54
C VAL A 505 16.23 -12.04 -9.76
N LEU A 506 16.71 -12.65 -8.69
CA LEU A 506 17.70 -13.72 -8.77
C LEU A 506 17.05 -14.97 -9.38
N HIS A 507 17.26 -15.18 -10.67
CA HIS A 507 16.58 -16.21 -11.45
C HIS A 507 17.55 -17.19 -12.12
N SER A 508 17.05 -18.37 -12.41
CA SER A 508 17.68 -19.42 -13.20
C SER A 508 17.74 -19.04 -14.69
N PRO A 509 18.46 -19.77 -15.54
CA PRO A 509 18.47 -19.57 -16.99
C PRO A 509 17.08 -19.58 -17.64
N LEU A 510 16.15 -20.38 -17.12
CA LEU A 510 14.75 -20.40 -17.58
C LEU A 510 13.91 -19.21 -17.09
N GLY A 511 14.48 -18.34 -16.25
CA GLY A 511 13.81 -17.14 -15.73
C GLY A 511 12.90 -17.40 -14.52
N LEU A 512 13.04 -18.55 -13.85
CA LEU A 512 12.34 -18.84 -12.60
C LEU A 512 13.17 -18.40 -11.39
N PRO A 513 12.54 -17.91 -10.29
CA PRO A 513 13.28 -17.52 -9.09
C PRO A 513 14.15 -18.66 -8.53
N CYS A 514 15.33 -18.33 -8.06
CA CYS A 514 16.25 -19.29 -7.45
C CYS A 514 15.88 -19.70 -6.02
N SER A 515 14.85 -19.07 -5.42
CA SER A 515 14.26 -19.50 -4.15
C SER A 515 13.20 -20.58 -4.37
N PRO A 516 13.01 -21.51 -3.41
CA PRO A 516 11.93 -22.49 -3.48
C PRO A 516 10.56 -21.79 -3.48
N PRO A 517 9.58 -22.28 -4.29
CA PRO A 517 8.20 -21.83 -4.16
C PRO A 517 7.58 -22.32 -2.81
N PRO A 518 6.46 -21.74 -2.35
CA PRO A 518 5.67 -20.71 -3.03
C PRO A 518 6.34 -19.33 -3.00
N TRP A 519 6.31 -18.61 -4.13
CA TRP A 519 6.87 -17.25 -4.21
C TRP A 519 5.90 -16.19 -3.71
N GLY A 520 4.62 -16.51 -3.62
CA GLY A 520 3.58 -15.71 -3.02
C GLY A 520 2.67 -16.55 -2.15
N GLU A 521 2.31 -16.02 -0.99
CA GLU A 521 1.48 -16.70 0.01
C GLU A 521 0.41 -15.76 0.58
N LEU A 522 -0.71 -16.35 1.01
CA LEU A 522 -1.69 -15.71 1.88
C LEU A 522 -1.55 -16.30 3.28
N ILE A 523 -1.49 -15.42 4.29
CA ILE A 523 -1.18 -15.81 5.67
C ILE A 523 -2.20 -15.17 6.60
N ALA A 524 -2.73 -15.92 7.57
CA ALA A 524 -3.47 -15.36 8.69
C ALA A 524 -2.67 -15.47 9.99
N ILE A 525 -2.68 -14.40 10.74
CA ILE A 525 -2.01 -14.26 12.03
C ILE A 525 -3.06 -14.09 13.12
N ASP A 526 -3.06 -14.97 14.13
CA ASP A 526 -3.84 -14.82 15.35
C ASP A 526 -3.12 -13.82 16.27
N LEU A 527 -3.58 -12.57 16.25
CA LEU A 527 -2.95 -11.50 17.03
C LEU A 527 -3.16 -11.66 18.54
N SER A 528 -4.20 -12.38 18.98
CA SER A 528 -4.38 -12.66 20.42
C SER A 528 -3.26 -13.53 20.97
N LYS A 529 -2.61 -14.33 20.13
CA LYS A 529 -1.49 -15.22 20.44
C LYS A 529 -0.14 -14.73 19.90
N GLY A 530 -0.15 -13.85 18.89
CA GLY A 530 1.05 -13.47 18.16
C GLY A 530 1.64 -14.63 17.35
N SER A 531 0.80 -15.47 16.74
CA SER A 531 1.25 -16.66 16.00
C SER A 531 0.56 -16.78 14.64
N ILE A 532 1.23 -17.41 13.67
CA ILE A 532 0.63 -17.74 12.39
C ILE A 532 -0.47 -18.79 12.63
N ARG A 533 -1.68 -18.48 12.17
CA ARG A 533 -2.84 -19.38 12.25
C ARG A 533 -2.83 -20.38 11.11
N TRP A 534 -2.60 -19.89 9.90
CA TRP A 534 -2.46 -20.69 8.68
C TRP A 534 -1.67 -19.93 7.63
N ARG A 535 -1.16 -20.66 6.65
CA ARG A 535 -0.38 -20.16 5.51
C ARG A 535 -0.71 -21.04 4.30
N VAL A 536 -1.03 -20.40 3.15
CA VAL A 536 -1.36 -21.12 1.90
C VAL A 536 -0.70 -20.41 0.70
N PRO A 537 -0.32 -21.14 -0.36
CA PRO A 537 0.13 -20.53 -1.60
C PRO A 537 -0.97 -19.63 -2.19
N LEU A 538 -0.58 -18.45 -2.72
CA LEU A 538 -1.47 -17.54 -3.41
C LEU A 538 -1.14 -17.52 -4.90
N GLY A 539 -2.11 -17.92 -5.73
CA GLY A 539 -1.96 -18.01 -7.17
C GLY A 539 -1.26 -19.29 -7.65
N THR A 540 -1.09 -19.39 -8.95
CA THR A 540 -0.52 -20.55 -9.63
C THR A 540 0.02 -20.19 -11.02
N THR A 541 1.02 -20.93 -11.49
CA THR A 541 1.55 -20.81 -12.87
C THR A 541 0.73 -21.59 -13.91
N ALA A 542 -0.44 -22.16 -13.56
CA ALA A 542 -1.22 -23.02 -14.45
C ALA A 542 -1.55 -22.39 -15.81
N ASP A 543 -1.80 -21.08 -15.85
CA ASP A 543 -2.07 -20.36 -17.10
C ASP A 543 -0.79 -20.01 -17.91
N MET A 544 0.39 -20.18 -17.31
CA MET A 544 1.68 -19.80 -17.90
C MET A 544 2.42 -21.01 -18.49
N VAL A 545 2.06 -22.22 -18.07
CA VAL A 545 2.73 -23.46 -18.48
C VAL A 545 1.78 -24.37 -19.25
N LYS A 546 2.29 -25.10 -20.25
CA LYS A 546 1.50 -26.02 -21.06
C LYS A 546 1.35 -27.40 -20.41
N ASP A 547 2.38 -27.82 -19.69
CA ASP A 547 2.41 -29.14 -19.04
C ASP A 547 1.96 -29.01 -17.58
N PRO A 548 0.84 -29.64 -17.19
CA PRO A 548 0.36 -29.63 -15.80
C PRO A 548 1.38 -30.12 -14.77
N ALA A 549 2.34 -30.96 -15.16
CA ALA A 549 3.41 -31.42 -14.28
C ALA A 549 4.38 -30.30 -13.84
N HIS A 550 4.39 -29.17 -14.56
CA HIS A 550 5.22 -28.02 -14.27
C HIS A 550 4.46 -26.86 -13.60
N VAL A 551 3.22 -27.10 -13.16
CA VAL A 551 2.45 -26.10 -12.43
C VAL A 551 3.05 -25.88 -11.04
N ILE A 552 3.37 -24.63 -10.73
CA ILE A 552 3.95 -24.22 -9.46
C ILE A 552 2.90 -23.42 -8.69
N PRO A 553 2.59 -23.77 -7.42
CA PRO A 553 1.70 -23.00 -6.58
C PRO A 553 2.41 -21.78 -5.99
N GLY A 554 1.67 -20.67 -5.86
CA GLY A 554 2.16 -19.41 -5.28
C GLY A 554 3.01 -18.60 -6.26
N THR A 555 2.42 -17.54 -6.81
CA THR A 555 3.11 -16.59 -7.71
C THR A 555 3.38 -15.27 -7.00
N PRO A 556 4.34 -14.45 -7.49
CA PRO A 556 4.44 -13.08 -7.06
C PRO A 556 3.09 -12.38 -7.07
N ASN A 557 2.89 -11.43 -6.16
CA ASN A 557 1.61 -10.80 -5.97
C ASN A 557 1.74 -9.33 -5.55
N LEU A 558 0.79 -8.49 -5.99
CA LEU A 558 0.55 -7.12 -5.55
C LEU A 558 -0.96 -6.90 -5.47
N GLY A 559 -1.42 -6.01 -4.61
CA GLY A 559 -2.80 -5.92 -4.18
C GLY A 559 -2.98 -6.60 -2.83
N GLY A 560 -4.16 -6.55 -2.23
CA GLY A 560 -4.35 -7.06 -0.88
C GLY A 560 -5.73 -7.66 -0.63
N PRO A 561 -5.91 -8.30 0.55
CA PRO A 561 -7.16 -8.90 0.94
C PRO A 561 -8.14 -7.91 1.54
N ILE A 562 -9.42 -8.31 1.54
CA ILE A 562 -10.44 -7.84 2.46
C ILE A 562 -11.01 -9.03 3.24
N VAL A 563 -11.53 -8.79 4.44
CA VAL A 563 -12.23 -9.79 5.23
C VAL A 563 -13.67 -9.35 5.52
N THR A 564 -14.59 -10.30 5.64
CA THR A 564 -16.01 -10.02 5.86
C THR A 564 -16.56 -10.75 7.08
N ALA A 565 -17.65 -10.22 7.66
CA ALA A 565 -18.37 -10.90 8.74
C ALA A 565 -18.90 -12.28 8.30
N GLY A 566 -19.15 -12.49 7.00
CA GLY A 566 -19.49 -13.79 6.41
C GLY A 566 -18.38 -14.85 6.53
N GLY A 567 -17.22 -14.51 7.12
CA GLY A 567 -16.08 -15.40 7.35
C GLY A 567 -15.25 -15.66 6.10
N LEU A 568 -15.27 -14.73 5.16
CA LEU A 568 -14.57 -14.82 3.89
C LEU A 568 -13.43 -13.80 3.80
N THR A 569 -12.33 -14.24 3.23
CA THR A 569 -11.23 -13.40 2.75
C THR A 569 -11.25 -13.36 1.23
N PHE A 570 -11.50 -12.18 0.64
CA PHE A 570 -11.42 -11.99 -0.80
C PHE A 570 -10.08 -11.38 -1.18
N ILE A 571 -9.43 -11.94 -2.20
CA ILE A 571 -8.15 -11.46 -2.75
C ILE A 571 -7.98 -11.93 -4.19
N ALA A 572 -7.35 -11.08 -5.03
CA ALA A 572 -6.81 -11.52 -6.31
C ALA A 572 -5.28 -11.47 -6.27
N SER A 573 -4.66 -10.34 -6.53
CA SER A 573 -3.23 -10.02 -6.29
C SER A 573 -2.21 -10.86 -7.09
N ALA A 574 -2.48 -12.15 -7.30
CA ALA A 574 -1.58 -13.09 -7.96
C ALA A 574 -1.49 -12.88 -9.48
N MET A 575 -0.51 -13.53 -10.12
CA MET A 575 -0.27 -13.36 -11.56
C MET A 575 -1.25 -14.14 -12.45
N ASP A 576 -2.17 -14.94 -11.91
CA ASP A 576 -3.01 -15.90 -12.62
C ASP A 576 -4.44 -15.44 -12.94
N ASN A 577 -4.73 -14.16 -12.87
CA ASN A 577 -6.01 -13.55 -13.26
C ASN A 577 -7.26 -14.18 -12.61
N TYR A 578 -7.24 -14.39 -11.29
CA TYR A 578 -8.41 -14.84 -10.53
C TYR A 578 -8.68 -13.96 -9.31
N LEU A 579 -9.95 -13.65 -9.06
CA LEU A 579 -10.44 -13.26 -7.75
C LEU A 579 -10.78 -14.53 -6.97
N ARG A 580 -10.33 -14.64 -5.72
CA ARG A 580 -10.54 -15.79 -4.85
C ARG A 580 -11.26 -15.41 -3.57
N ALA A 581 -12.00 -16.37 -3.02
CA ALA A 581 -12.55 -16.32 -1.68
C ALA A 581 -12.00 -17.49 -0.86
N PHE A 582 -11.41 -17.16 0.28
CA PHE A 582 -10.89 -18.13 1.24
C PHE A 582 -11.74 -18.10 2.51
N ASP A 583 -11.85 -19.24 3.20
CA ASP A 583 -12.30 -19.28 4.60
C ASP A 583 -11.26 -18.55 5.47
N THR A 584 -11.68 -17.48 6.12
CA THR A 584 -10.79 -16.62 6.94
C THR A 584 -10.15 -17.38 8.12
N GLU A 585 -10.81 -18.42 8.66
CA GLU A 585 -10.31 -19.16 9.82
C GLU A 585 -9.35 -20.30 9.47
N THR A 586 -9.47 -20.85 8.25
CA THR A 586 -8.74 -22.06 7.84
C THR A 586 -7.78 -21.87 6.68
N GLY A 587 -7.97 -20.82 5.87
CA GLY A 587 -7.21 -20.59 4.64
C GLY A 587 -7.64 -21.48 3.46
N GLN A 588 -8.75 -22.24 3.58
CA GLN A 588 -9.26 -23.05 2.48
C GLN A 588 -9.82 -22.14 1.37
N GLU A 589 -9.40 -22.35 0.11
CA GLU A 589 -10.03 -21.72 -1.05
C GLU A 589 -11.42 -22.30 -1.24
N LEU A 590 -12.47 -21.46 -1.15
CA LEU A 590 -13.87 -21.85 -1.29
C LEU A 590 -14.44 -21.51 -2.67
N TRP A 591 -13.91 -20.48 -3.32
CA TRP A 591 -14.37 -20.02 -4.63
C TRP A 591 -13.27 -19.24 -5.35
N LYS A 592 -13.31 -19.30 -6.68
CA LYS A 592 -12.53 -18.40 -7.54
C LYS A 592 -13.32 -18.04 -8.80
N GLY A 593 -13.23 -16.77 -9.20
CA GLY A 593 -13.77 -16.21 -10.43
C GLY A 593 -12.67 -15.77 -11.38
N ARG A 594 -12.77 -16.13 -12.65
CA ARG A 594 -11.82 -15.70 -13.68
C ARG A 594 -11.99 -14.21 -13.95
N LEU A 595 -10.87 -13.49 -14.01
CA LEU A 595 -10.79 -12.09 -14.41
C LEU A 595 -10.30 -11.96 -15.85
N PRO A 596 -10.69 -10.92 -16.60
CA PRO A 596 -10.25 -10.70 -17.97
C PRO A 596 -8.78 -10.26 -18.07
N ALA A 597 -8.23 -9.68 -16.99
CA ALA A 597 -6.86 -9.22 -16.86
C ALA A 597 -6.36 -9.44 -15.42
N GLY A 598 -5.14 -9.01 -15.09
CA GLY A 598 -4.60 -9.16 -13.75
C GLY A 598 -5.39 -8.38 -12.69
N GLY A 599 -5.56 -8.97 -11.50
CA GLY A 599 -6.29 -8.37 -10.38
C GLY A 599 -5.36 -7.80 -9.32
N GLN A 600 -4.43 -6.94 -9.66
CA GLN A 600 -3.46 -6.33 -8.74
C GLN A 600 -4.02 -5.11 -7.99
N ALA A 601 -5.32 -5.08 -7.79
CA ALA A 601 -6.04 -4.14 -6.93
C ALA A 601 -6.49 -4.82 -5.64
N MET A 602 -6.94 -4.05 -4.67
CA MET A 602 -7.65 -4.58 -3.52
C MET A 602 -9.14 -4.67 -3.86
N PRO A 603 -9.82 -5.80 -3.61
CA PRO A 603 -11.28 -5.87 -3.75
C PRO A 603 -11.98 -5.02 -2.68
N MET A 604 -13.28 -4.76 -2.86
CA MET A 604 -14.13 -4.15 -1.85
C MET A 604 -15.54 -4.75 -1.92
N THR A 605 -16.37 -4.52 -0.88
CA THR A 605 -17.74 -5.03 -0.82
C THR A 605 -18.69 -4.00 -0.24
N TYR A 606 -19.92 -3.96 -0.75
CA TYR A 606 -20.94 -2.97 -0.39
C TYR A 606 -22.36 -3.53 -0.62
N LEU A 607 -23.37 -2.79 -0.15
CA LEU A 607 -24.77 -3.03 -0.48
C LEU A 607 -25.25 -2.02 -1.52
N ALA A 608 -26.00 -2.49 -2.52
CA ALA A 608 -26.67 -1.65 -3.51
C ALA A 608 -28.04 -2.19 -3.89
N GLY A 609 -28.82 -1.36 -4.60
CA GLY A 609 -30.18 -1.67 -5.02
C GLY A 609 -31.22 -1.49 -3.89
N GLN A 610 -32.51 -1.48 -4.28
CA GLN A 610 -33.62 -1.31 -3.34
C GLN A 610 -33.71 -2.39 -2.26
N ASN A 611 -33.18 -3.60 -2.56
CA ASN A 611 -33.20 -4.74 -1.64
C ASN A 611 -31.90 -4.88 -0.84
N GLY A 612 -30.97 -3.94 -0.97
CA GLY A 612 -29.67 -3.99 -0.27
C GLY A 612 -28.88 -5.24 -0.61
N LYS A 613 -28.72 -5.58 -1.90
CA LYS A 613 -27.94 -6.73 -2.36
C LYS A 613 -26.45 -6.49 -2.15
N GLN A 614 -25.73 -7.50 -1.64
CA GLN A 614 -24.29 -7.43 -1.47
C GLN A 614 -23.54 -7.71 -2.77
N PHE A 615 -22.56 -6.86 -3.05
CA PHE A 615 -21.62 -6.98 -4.17
C PHE A 615 -20.17 -7.08 -3.66
N VAL A 616 -19.34 -7.79 -4.40
CA VAL A 616 -17.87 -7.76 -4.28
C VAL A 616 -17.32 -7.25 -5.60
N VAL A 617 -16.48 -6.21 -5.55
CA VAL A 617 -15.95 -5.52 -6.73
C VAL A 617 -14.43 -5.53 -6.72
N ILE A 618 -13.82 -5.62 -7.90
CA ILE A 618 -12.38 -5.51 -8.11
C ILE A 618 -12.08 -4.82 -9.46
N ALA A 619 -11.01 -4.01 -9.49
CA ALA A 619 -10.38 -3.58 -10.72
C ALA A 619 -9.51 -4.72 -11.28
N ALA A 620 -9.71 -5.07 -12.52
CA ALA A 620 -9.03 -6.13 -13.25
C ALA A 620 -8.34 -5.55 -14.49
N GLY A 621 -7.23 -4.88 -14.28
CA GLY A 621 -6.52 -4.18 -15.34
C GLY A 621 -5.02 -4.46 -15.39
N GLY A 622 -4.52 -5.34 -14.53
CA GLY A 622 -3.13 -5.78 -14.53
C GLY A 622 -2.14 -4.74 -14.03
N HIS A 623 -0.86 -5.11 -14.13
CA HIS A 623 0.26 -4.34 -13.60
C HIS A 623 1.46 -4.44 -14.51
N GLY A 624 1.86 -3.30 -15.10
CA GLY A 624 2.91 -3.23 -16.12
C GLY A 624 4.28 -3.72 -15.65
N LYS A 625 4.71 -3.34 -14.43
CA LYS A 625 5.99 -3.76 -13.84
C LYS A 625 5.99 -5.24 -13.45
N LEU A 626 4.85 -5.79 -12.96
CA LEU A 626 4.73 -7.22 -12.62
C LEU A 626 4.57 -8.10 -13.88
N GLY A 627 4.26 -7.51 -15.04
CA GLY A 627 4.12 -8.22 -16.31
C GLY A 627 2.84 -9.06 -16.40
N THR A 628 1.79 -8.73 -15.68
CA THR A 628 0.49 -9.39 -15.79
C THR A 628 -0.30 -8.88 -16.98
N LYS A 629 -1.33 -9.63 -17.40
CA LYS A 629 -2.18 -9.21 -18.51
C LYS A 629 -2.84 -7.87 -18.21
N LEU A 630 -2.63 -6.89 -19.07
CA LEU A 630 -3.21 -5.56 -18.95
C LEU A 630 -4.65 -5.53 -19.47
N GLY A 631 -5.45 -4.62 -18.92
CA GLY A 631 -6.87 -4.41 -19.24
C GLY A 631 -7.42 -3.16 -18.56
N ASP A 632 -8.73 -2.99 -18.64
CA ASP A 632 -9.42 -1.77 -18.19
C ASP A 632 -10.73 -2.05 -17.44
N SER A 633 -10.93 -3.30 -17.01
CA SER A 633 -12.20 -3.75 -16.45
C SER A 633 -12.32 -3.46 -14.94
N VAL A 634 -13.52 -3.07 -14.52
CA VAL A 634 -13.99 -3.15 -13.13
C VAL A 634 -15.15 -4.12 -13.08
N ILE A 635 -15.06 -5.16 -12.25
CA ILE A 635 -16.03 -6.26 -12.24
C ILE A 635 -16.67 -6.38 -10.86
N ALA A 636 -18.00 -6.44 -10.84
CA ALA A 636 -18.79 -6.75 -9.65
C ALA A 636 -19.33 -8.18 -9.71
N TYR A 637 -19.28 -8.84 -8.58
CA TYR A 637 -19.87 -10.17 -8.34
C TYR A 637 -20.97 -10.06 -7.30
N SER A 638 -22.03 -10.86 -7.47
CA SER A 638 -23.13 -10.97 -6.49
C SER A 638 -23.72 -12.38 -6.50
N LEU A 639 -24.50 -12.69 -5.49
CA LEU A 639 -25.38 -13.87 -5.53
C LEU A 639 -26.46 -13.67 -6.60
N PRO A 640 -27.02 -14.75 -7.15
CA PRO A 640 -28.11 -14.71 -8.15
C PRO A 640 -29.33 -13.90 -7.73
#